data_ed91709dbb508354b80079e093a4fe97
#
_entry.id   ed91709dbb508354b80079e093a4fe97
#
_cell.length_a   1.000
_cell.length_b   1.000
_cell.length_c   1.000
_cell.angle_alpha   90.00
_cell.angle_beta   90.00
_cell.angle_gamma   90.00
#
_symmetry.space_group_name_H-M   'P 1'
#
loop_
_entity.id
_entity.type
_entity.pdbx_description
1 polymer ?
#
loop_
_entity_poly.entity_id
_entity_poly.type
_entity_poly.pdbx_seq_one_letter_code
_entity_poly.pdbx_strand_id
1 'polypeptide(L)'
;KMQQKVGVDLNDVSDAYLTARLAEGTIRHELHQVDEKYVQPAIKELAAVGATEKDLHEYLYAMHAPERNRVVGLRNEEGSDLYKAATDPSIRGASGMSTNEAKQILADLAKDRQKFMGIRRAASHIRAMLDDGLKRQLRAGLINKATYDELTQQWQHYVPLRAESDTDGTGGGMPSKSRGFDVRGDEFKGATGRYTKADNVVNYAVNNSEMSIIRAEKNKAATAALRFINQFDPEGESIAKVYWSEDPDKLGDITKAPPVYRRKLGKDGKVTSVKVNAFQMKDDVLAAKVGGKTYYMQFADPKVGLALKKMTFGELGATMRMLKTVSNWQSLINTRANPAFIPINFLRDVQTGATIAMSKDFKAGEIAKMVGSIPKAWGALWRDARGKPGNGKWDKVVADFKANGGKISFDQYNTIEETAKKIQKDLAKASSRGIAGKTWRGFIDLVENLNDTIENGIRVTIYNAAIEQGKTPKRAAFLARDLTVDFQKKGEITPHMNSLYTFFNASVQGNTNFAKALYRSRKVKVAMGALIMAGYAQHVINSALAGDDDDGENAYKKMLRNEPWTFERNIVLFLPGSKDYIKIPLGFGMNAFWHLGSQAGAITTGDKGFLDGTLDSIRVAFDAFNPLGSGGWVSMALPSVIDPIWELGTNQNFSGNPIYPQENQFDPAPPPKSEQAFSSTHPAFRWGAETLNKISGGSDKLPGAVDVYPDSLEYLWGWFTGGVGRFAAQTAETAQRGVEMDFEPKKTPFIRSFYGAVDDQGKRSEYFAQREKVQYVAGKVKEFKEAGDEEGLKDFIADNEQDYAAVKAYEVAEKQRRRINKLRRKNEKRPDAADDLKALDEQELEIMNQARKAYFEAKPDAAE
;
A
#
# COMPACT_ATOMS: atom_id res chain seq x y z
N LYS A 1 16.78 -14.36 18.07
CA LYS A 1 18.16 -14.55 18.60
C LYS A 1 18.18 -14.71 20.10
N MET A 2 17.45 -13.89 20.90
CA MET A 2 17.34 -14.07 22.37
C MET A 2 16.70 -15.40 22.73
N GLN A 3 15.55 -15.76 22.16
CA GLN A 3 14.92 -17.08 22.32
C GLN A 3 15.87 -18.23 21.96
N GLN A 4 16.64 -18.09 20.88
CA GLN A 4 17.61 -19.11 20.46
C GLN A 4 18.78 -19.28 21.47
N LYS A 5 19.16 -18.20 22.16
CA LYS A 5 20.19 -18.28 23.21
C LYS A 5 19.68 -18.99 24.48
N VAL A 6 18.38 -18.83 24.76
CA VAL A 6 17.75 -19.38 25.99
C VAL A 6 17.21 -20.81 25.77
N GLY A 7 17.00 -21.24 24.52
CA GLY A 7 16.59 -22.60 24.18
C GLY A 7 15.20 -23.03 24.66
N VAL A 8 14.32 -22.06 25.01
CA VAL A 8 13.00 -22.32 25.60
C VAL A 8 11.91 -21.64 24.77
N ASP A 9 10.78 -22.30 24.59
CA ASP A 9 9.57 -21.68 24.06
C ASP A 9 8.99 -20.69 25.08
N LEU A 10 8.93 -19.42 24.69
CA LEU A 10 8.39 -18.35 25.54
C LEU A 10 6.87 -18.44 25.59
N ASN A 11 6.31 -18.15 26.76
CA ASN A 11 4.88 -17.88 26.86
C ASN A 11 4.53 -16.50 26.27
N ASP A 12 3.26 -16.26 25.96
CA ASP A 12 2.81 -15.02 25.31
C ASP A 12 3.05 -13.76 26.14
N VAL A 13 3.21 -13.94 27.48
CA VAL A 13 3.35 -12.83 28.43
C VAL A 13 4.79 -12.31 28.47
N SER A 14 5.77 -13.17 28.20
CA SER A 14 7.20 -12.85 28.18
C SER A 14 7.75 -12.72 26.75
N ASP A 15 6.93 -12.91 25.70
CA ASP A 15 7.34 -12.76 24.31
C ASP A 15 7.17 -11.30 23.84
N ALA A 16 8.20 -10.50 24.06
CA ALA A 16 8.23 -9.10 23.62
C ALA A 16 8.12 -8.95 22.09
N TYR A 17 8.70 -9.88 21.33
CA TYR A 17 8.64 -9.86 19.86
C TYR A 17 7.22 -10.12 19.37
N LEU A 18 6.55 -11.14 19.89
CA LEU A 18 5.15 -11.43 19.59
C LEU A 18 4.27 -10.21 19.89
N THR A 19 4.39 -9.65 21.11
CA THR A 19 3.59 -8.50 21.55
C THR A 19 3.86 -7.27 20.68
N ALA A 20 5.13 -6.98 20.38
CA ALA A 20 5.51 -5.86 19.51
C ALA A 20 4.96 -6.00 18.07
N ARG A 21 4.97 -7.22 17.54
CA ARG A 21 4.46 -7.50 16.19
C ARG A 21 2.95 -7.34 16.09
N LEU A 22 2.21 -7.66 17.12
CA LEU A 22 0.75 -7.54 17.15
C LEU A 22 0.27 -6.13 17.55
N ALA A 23 1.12 -5.33 18.21
CA ALA A 23 0.75 -4.04 18.80
C ALA A 23 0.07 -3.07 17.81
N GLU A 24 0.58 -2.94 16.58
CA GLU A 24 -0.01 -2.01 15.61
C GLU A 24 -1.42 -2.45 15.18
N GLY A 25 -1.64 -3.74 14.94
CA GLY A 25 -2.96 -4.27 14.62
C GLY A 25 -3.95 -4.06 15.77
N THR A 26 -3.51 -4.27 17.01
CA THR A 26 -4.31 -4.01 18.21
C THR A 26 -4.62 -2.52 18.37
N ILE A 27 -3.63 -1.63 18.21
CA ILE A 27 -3.83 -0.17 18.27
C ILE A 27 -4.90 0.27 17.26
N ARG A 28 -4.80 -0.18 16.00
CA ARG A 28 -5.78 0.17 14.97
C ARG A 28 -7.18 -0.33 15.28
N HIS A 29 -7.29 -1.56 15.78
CA HIS A 29 -8.56 -2.12 16.20
C HIS A 29 -9.19 -1.29 17.34
N GLU A 30 -8.40 -0.93 18.36
CA GLU A 30 -8.88 -0.13 19.49
C GLU A 30 -9.23 1.32 19.08
N LEU A 31 -8.47 1.94 18.17
CA LEU A 31 -8.80 3.26 17.61
C LEU A 31 -10.14 3.22 16.85
N HIS A 32 -10.36 2.18 16.06
CA HIS A 32 -11.64 1.99 15.38
C HIS A 32 -12.80 1.79 16.37
N GLN A 33 -12.60 1.02 17.44
CA GLN A 33 -13.62 0.87 18.50
C GLN A 33 -13.91 2.19 19.19
N VAL A 34 -12.91 3.03 19.46
CA VAL A 34 -13.13 4.37 20.04
C VAL A 34 -13.95 5.24 19.09
N ASP A 35 -13.64 5.23 17.80
CA ASP A 35 -14.43 5.97 16.81
C ASP A 35 -15.89 5.49 16.76
N GLU A 36 -16.12 4.19 16.59
CA GLU A 36 -17.48 3.62 16.51
C GLU A 36 -18.29 3.80 17.79
N LYS A 37 -17.66 3.64 18.96
CA LYS A 37 -18.37 3.63 20.24
C LYS A 37 -18.62 5.02 20.81
N TYR A 38 -17.74 5.98 20.52
CA TYR A 38 -17.80 7.29 21.17
C TYR A 38 -17.88 8.46 20.17
N VAL A 39 -17.04 8.48 19.13
CA VAL A 39 -16.94 9.63 18.23
C VAL A 39 -18.12 9.69 17.27
N GLN A 40 -18.44 8.58 16.59
CA GLN A 40 -19.56 8.53 15.64
C GLN A 40 -20.93 8.79 16.32
N PRO A 41 -21.22 8.24 17.53
CA PRO A 41 -22.42 8.62 18.27
C PRO A 41 -22.46 10.10 18.63
N ALA A 42 -21.33 10.69 19.09
CA ALA A 42 -21.28 12.12 19.38
C ALA A 42 -21.59 12.98 18.14
N ILE A 43 -21.02 12.62 16.96
CA ILE A 43 -21.32 13.30 15.69
C ILE A 43 -22.82 13.19 15.34
N LYS A 44 -23.43 12.02 15.52
CA LYS A 44 -24.86 11.81 15.24
C LYS A 44 -25.75 12.67 16.14
N GLU A 45 -25.43 12.76 17.44
CA GLU A 45 -26.19 13.60 18.38
C GLU A 45 -26.09 15.09 18.00
N LEU A 46 -24.94 15.58 17.61
CA LEU A 46 -24.75 16.97 17.11
C LEU A 46 -25.54 17.21 15.81
N ALA A 47 -25.43 16.31 14.86
CA ALA A 47 -26.11 16.43 13.57
C ALA A 47 -27.64 16.41 13.69
N ALA A 48 -28.19 15.62 14.63
CA ALA A 48 -29.61 15.51 14.87
C ALA A 48 -30.25 16.83 15.31
N VAL A 49 -29.48 17.73 15.93
CA VAL A 49 -29.98 19.01 16.47
C VAL A 49 -29.32 20.23 15.77
N GLY A 50 -28.62 20.04 14.69
CA GLY A 50 -27.93 21.12 13.97
C GLY A 50 -26.80 21.81 14.79
N ALA A 51 -26.28 21.13 15.81
CA ALA A 51 -25.17 21.63 16.60
C ALA A 51 -23.81 21.35 15.89
N THR A 52 -22.81 22.17 16.21
CA THR A 52 -21.47 22.09 15.63
C THR A 52 -20.45 21.56 16.65
N GLU A 53 -19.26 21.18 16.15
CA GLU A 53 -18.12 20.87 17.03
C GLU A 53 -17.75 22.03 17.95
N LYS A 54 -17.90 23.27 17.47
CA LYS A 54 -17.66 24.47 18.28
C LYS A 54 -18.62 24.56 19.48
N ASP A 55 -19.90 24.28 19.29
CA ASP A 55 -20.88 24.25 20.37
C ASP A 55 -20.52 23.20 21.45
N LEU A 56 -20.03 22.03 21.00
CA LEU A 56 -19.56 20.95 21.86
C LEU A 56 -18.27 21.36 22.63
N HIS A 57 -17.33 22.02 21.94
CA HIS A 57 -16.14 22.58 22.54
C HIS A 57 -16.49 23.57 23.65
N GLU A 58 -17.33 24.56 23.35
CA GLU A 58 -17.76 25.56 24.32
C GLU A 58 -18.43 24.94 25.55
N TYR A 59 -19.32 23.98 25.34
CA TYR A 59 -19.98 23.25 26.43
C TYR A 59 -19.00 22.48 27.32
N LEU A 60 -18.11 21.66 26.74
CA LEU A 60 -17.15 20.85 27.47
C LEU A 60 -16.17 21.72 28.26
N TYR A 61 -15.68 22.80 27.63
CA TYR A 61 -14.78 23.73 28.26
C TYR A 61 -15.43 24.47 29.42
N ALA A 62 -16.66 25.00 29.22
CA ALA A 62 -17.41 25.69 30.27
C ALA A 62 -17.78 24.79 31.45
N MET A 63 -18.04 23.49 31.20
CA MET A 63 -18.28 22.53 32.29
C MET A 63 -17.03 22.23 33.12
N HIS A 64 -15.85 22.19 32.53
CA HIS A 64 -14.59 21.87 33.21
C HIS A 64 -13.94 23.10 33.85
N ALA A 65 -14.14 24.33 33.34
CA ALA A 65 -13.43 25.52 33.78
C ALA A 65 -13.61 25.86 35.24
N PRO A 66 -14.84 25.83 35.85
CA PRO A 66 -15.01 26.12 37.28
C PRO A 66 -14.29 25.13 38.20
N GLU A 67 -14.32 23.85 37.87
CA GLU A 67 -13.64 22.78 38.57
C GLU A 67 -12.11 22.99 38.57
N ARG A 68 -11.57 23.27 37.35
CA ARG A 68 -10.15 23.54 37.17
C ARG A 68 -9.69 24.83 37.86
N ASN A 69 -10.47 25.90 37.83
CA ASN A 69 -10.20 27.13 38.51
C ASN A 69 -10.05 26.89 40.03
N ARG A 70 -10.99 26.14 40.62
CA ARG A 70 -10.94 25.79 42.05
C ARG A 70 -9.73 24.91 42.35
N VAL A 71 -9.57 23.79 41.67
CA VAL A 71 -8.55 22.78 42.05
C VAL A 71 -7.14 23.26 41.75
N VAL A 72 -6.89 23.87 40.61
CA VAL A 72 -5.54 24.34 40.20
C VAL A 72 -5.24 25.69 40.85
N GLY A 73 -6.23 26.57 40.98
CA GLY A 73 -6.04 27.86 41.66
C GLY A 73 -5.52 27.68 43.08
N LEU A 74 -6.17 26.81 43.85
CA LEU A 74 -5.76 26.54 45.26
C LEU A 74 -4.37 25.91 45.43
N ARG A 75 -3.77 25.41 44.34
CA ARG A 75 -2.38 24.88 44.33
C ARG A 75 -1.32 25.97 44.12
N ASN A 76 -1.74 27.16 43.74
CA ASN A 76 -0.83 28.27 43.50
C ASN A 76 -0.68 29.12 44.76
N GLU A 77 0.33 29.97 44.76
CA GLU A 77 0.68 30.88 45.88
C GLU A 77 -0.51 31.79 46.23
N GLU A 78 -0.79 31.87 47.50
CA GLU A 78 -1.90 32.67 48.02
C GLU A 78 -1.69 34.15 47.62
N GLY A 79 -2.80 34.78 47.12
CA GLY A 79 -2.70 36.16 46.61
C GLY A 79 -2.30 36.29 45.14
N SER A 80 -1.78 35.25 44.49
CA SER A 80 -1.54 35.25 43.05
C SER A 80 -2.87 35.28 42.25
N ASP A 81 -2.81 35.80 41.00
CA ASP A 81 -4.03 35.83 40.16
C ASP A 81 -4.58 34.43 39.85
N LEU A 82 -3.71 33.40 39.79
CA LEU A 82 -4.14 32.03 39.64
C LEU A 82 -4.88 31.51 40.89
N TYR A 83 -4.41 31.89 42.11
CA TYR A 83 -5.10 31.60 43.38
C TYR A 83 -6.43 32.34 43.47
N LYS A 84 -6.47 33.65 43.15
CA LYS A 84 -7.71 34.45 43.10
C LYS A 84 -8.80 33.84 42.22
N ALA A 85 -8.44 33.20 41.11
CA ALA A 85 -9.41 32.53 40.23
C ALA A 85 -10.15 31.36 40.92
N ALA A 86 -9.65 30.83 42.02
CA ALA A 86 -10.34 29.82 42.81
C ALA A 86 -11.38 30.44 43.79
N THR A 87 -11.20 31.68 44.20
CA THR A 87 -12.00 32.36 45.22
C THR A 87 -12.92 33.42 44.61
N ASP A 88 -12.53 34.06 43.51
CA ASP A 88 -13.33 35.05 42.76
C ASP A 88 -13.77 34.52 41.39
N PRO A 89 -15.06 34.26 41.19
CA PRO A 89 -15.58 33.70 39.95
C PRO A 89 -15.47 34.64 38.71
N SER A 90 -15.12 35.93 38.90
CA SER A 90 -14.93 36.89 37.83
C SER A 90 -13.54 36.83 37.22
N ILE A 91 -12.55 36.32 37.97
CA ILE A 91 -11.15 36.34 37.53
C ILE A 91 -10.86 35.19 36.55
N ARG A 92 -10.20 35.51 35.43
CA ARG A 92 -9.59 34.54 34.53
C ARG A 92 -8.31 34.02 35.13
N GLY A 93 -8.25 32.72 35.30
CA GLY A 93 -7.02 32.07 35.73
C GLY A 93 -7.17 30.55 35.71
N ALA A 94 -6.14 29.82 35.97
CA ALA A 94 -6.09 28.37 36.05
C ALA A 94 -6.63 27.59 34.84
N SER A 95 -7.86 27.84 34.38
CA SER A 95 -8.45 27.25 33.17
C SER A 95 -8.27 28.14 31.91
N GLY A 96 -7.99 29.44 32.06
CA GLY A 96 -8.04 30.43 30.95
C GLY A 96 -9.42 30.98 30.66
N MET A 97 -10.43 30.62 31.48
CA MET A 97 -11.80 31.10 31.43
C MET A 97 -12.26 31.41 32.86
N SER A 98 -12.98 32.52 33.10
CA SER A 98 -13.56 32.78 34.41
C SER A 98 -14.74 31.88 34.70
N THR A 99 -15.06 31.64 35.97
CA THR A 99 -16.24 30.83 36.35
C THR A 99 -17.53 31.50 35.91
N ASN A 100 -17.62 32.83 35.94
CA ASN A 100 -18.79 33.60 35.47
C ASN A 100 -18.95 33.47 33.93
N GLU A 101 -17.85 33.58 33.19
CA GLU A 101 -17.84 33.38 31.72
C GLU A 101 -18.33 31.96 31.37
N ALA A 102 -17.87 30.94 32.08
CA ALA A 102 -18.31 29.56 31.88
C ALA A 102 -19.84 29.40 32.13
N LYS A 103 -20.36 29.98 33.23
CA LYS A 103 -21.80 29.98 33.50
C LYS A 103 -22.60 30.69 32.43
N GLN A 104 -22.11 31.82 31.92
CA GLN A 104 -22.77 32.55 30.84
C GLN A 104 -22.85 31.73 29.55
N ILE A 105 -21.76 31.07 29.14
CA ILE A 105 -21.73 30.17 27.97
C ILE A 105 -22.76 29.07 28.10
N LEU A 106 -22.84 28.43 29.28
CA LEU A 106 -23.84 27.37 29.53
C LEU A 106 -25.25 27.90 29.47
N ALA A 107 -25.52 29.12 30.00
CA ALA A 107 -26.82 29.76 29.95
C ALA A 107 -27.20 30.12 28.50
N ASP A 108 -26.27 30.62 27.71
CA ASP A 108 -26.50 30.96 26.30
C ASP A 108 -26.80 29.73 25.45
N LEU A 109 -26.06 28.64 25.63
CA LEU A 109 -26.34 27.36 24.98
C LEU A 109 -27.70 26.78 25.40
N ALA A 110 -28.14 26.99 26.66
CA ALA A 110 -29.42 26.49 27.19
C ALA A 110 -30.65 27.23 26.65
N LYS A 111 -30.49 28.39 25.99
CA LYS A 111 -31.58 29.13 25.36
C LYS A 111 -32.30 28.28 24.31
N ASP A 112 -31.58 27.47 23.56
CA ASP A 112 -32.15 26.43 22.69
C ASP A 112 -32.08 25.07 23.41
N ARG A 113 -33.21 24.72 24.05
CA ARG A 113 -33.34 23.49 24.85
C ARG A 113 -33.06 22.23 24.05
N GLN A 114 -33.49 22.15 22.79
CA GLN A 114 -33.31 20.96 21.95
C GLN A 114 -31.83 20.80 21.58
N LYS A 115 -31.20 21.88 21.10
CA LYS A 115 -29.78 21.93 20.76
C LYS A 115 -28.93 21.62 22.00
N PHE A 116 -29.24 22.22 23.16
CA PHE A 116 -28.53 21.98 24.41
C PHE A 116 -28.54 20.51 24.85
N MET A 117 -29.71 19.84 24.75
CA MET A 117 -29.83 18.43 25.11
C MET A 117 -29.02 17.53 24.15
N GLY A 118 -28.96 17.84 22.85
CA GLY A 118 -28.08 17.13 21.87
C GLY A 118 -26.60 17.31 22.19
N ILE A 119 -26.15 18.54 22.47
CA ILE A 119 -24.78 18.83 22.89
C ILE A 119 -24.42 18.06 24.16
N ARG A 120 -25.32 18.03 25.14
CA ARG A 120 -25.13 17.30 26.40
C ARG A 120 -24.95 15.80 26.18
N ARG A 121 -25.75 15.18 25.29
CA ARG A 121 -25.59 13.77 24.92
C ARG A 121 -24.27 13.53 24.18
N ALA A 122 -23.89 14.38 23.22
CA ALA A 122 -22.59 14.31 22.56
C ALA A 122 -21.44 14.42 23.58
N ALA A 123 -21.51 15.34 24.50
CA ALA A 123 -20.52 15.52 25.56
C ALA A 123 -20.39 14.27 26.47
N SER A 124 -21.50 13.55 26.73
CA SER A 124 -21.44 12.30 27.50
C SER A 124 -20.62 11.20 26.79
N HIS A 125 -20.68 11.12 25.47
CA HIS A 125 -19.84 10.19 24.70
C HIS A 125 -18.35 10.55 24.78
N ILE A 126 -18.02 11.84 24.68
CA ILE A 126 -16.63 12.30 24.81
C ILE A 126 -16.06 12.04 26.20
N ARG A 127 -16.86 12.25 27.26
CA ARG A 127 -16.43 11.92 28.64
C ARG A 127 -16.23 10.42 28.83
N ALA A 128 -17.16 9.60 28.37
CA ALA A 128 -17.04 8.14 28.44
C ALA A 128 -15.79 7.63 27.69
N MET A 129 -15.41 8.28 26.59
CA MET A 129 -14.16 8.03 25.88
C MET A 129 -12.93 8.32 26.71
N LEU A 130 -12.90 9.46 27.40
CA LEU A 130 -11.78 9.84 28.29
C LEU A 130 -11.66 8.91 29.50
N ASP A 131 -12.80 8.52 30.10
CA ASP A 131 -12.83 7.56 31.22
C ASP A 131 -12.33 6.19 30.79
N ASP A 132 -12.71 5.71 29.60
CA ASP A 132 -12.18 4.45 29.05
C ASP A 132 -10.66 4.54 28.79
N GLY A 133 -10.17 5.69 28.32
CA GLY A 133 -8.75 5.96 28.18
C GLY A 133 -7.98 5.86 29.50
N LEU A 134 -8.54 6.41 30.58
CA LEU A 134 -7.94 6.34 31.93
C LEU A 134 -7.93 4.90 32.47
N LYS A 135 -9.05 4.16 32.30
CA LYS A 135 -9.14 2.73 32.65
C LYS A 135 -8.14 1.87 31.87
N ARG A 136 -7.90 2.21 30.61
CA ARG A 136 -6.91 1.54 29.77
C ARG A 136 -5.49 1.76 30.28
N GLN A 137 -5.15 2.96 30.71
CA GLN A 137 -3.85 3.26 31.31
C GLN A 137 -3.64 2.48 32.61
N LEU A 138 -4.66 2.36 33.46
CA LEU A 138 -4.61 1.53 34.66
C LEU A 138 -4.37 0.06 34.33
N ARG A 139 -5.18 -0.51 33.41
CA ARG A 139 -5.04 -1.92 33.01
C ARG A 139 -3.67 -2.23 32.37
N ALA A 140 -3.09 -1.27 31.67
CA ALA A 140 -1.77 -1.41 31.07
C ALA A 140 -0.62 -1.19 32.08
N GLY A 141 -0.88 -0.86 33.32
CA GLY A 141 0.13 -0.62 34.37
C GLY A 141 0.87 0.72 34.22
N LEU A 142 0.38 1.61 33.36
CA LEU A 142 0.95 2.95 33.16
C LEU A 142 0.75 3.83 34.39
N ILE A 143 -0.36 3.64 35.11
CA ILE A 143 -0.69 4.26 36.39
C ILE A 143 -1.09 3.19 37.41
N ASN A 144 -1.02 3.53 38.67
CA ASN A 144 -1.51 2.67 39.73
C ASN A 144 -2.96 2.99 40.12
N LYS A 145 -3.57 2.15 40.95
CA LYS A 145 -4.94 2.30 41.41
C LYS A 145 -5.17 3.59 42.18
N ALA A 146 -4.23 3.97 43.08
CA ALA A 146 -4.32 5.19 43.85
C ALA A 146 -4.40 6.43 42.96
N THR A 147 -3.53 6.54 41.96
CA THR A 147 -3.57 7.64 40.98
C THR A 147 -4.88 7.65 40.17
N TYR A 148 -5.39 6.47 39.79
CA TYR A 148 -6.67 6.37 39.10
C TYR A 148 -7.81 6.91 39.98
N ASP A 149 -7.88 6.50 41.24
CA ASP A 149 -8.92 6.90 42.18
C ASP A 149 -8.84 8.40 42.49
N GLU A 150 -7.63 8.92 42.72
CA GLU A 150 -7.40 10.35 42.92
C GLU A 150 -7.91 11.18 41.73
N LEU A 151 -7.54 10.81 40.51
CA LEU A 151 -7.95 11.55 39.33
C LEU A 151 -9.47 11.50 39.11
N THR A 152 -10.12 10.36 39.33
CA THR A 152 -11.57 10.22 39.17
C THR A 152 -12.36 10.93 40.24
N GLN A 153 -11.85 11.01 41.49
CA GLN A 153 -12.46 11.79 42.57
C GLN A 153 -12.27 13.30 42.37
N GLN A 154 -11.10 13.72 41.93
CA GLN A 154 -10.76 15.14 41.77
C GLN A 154 -11.47 15.80 40.61
N TRP A 155 -11.69 15.05 39.46
CA TRP A 155 -12.17 15.60 38.21
C TRP A 155 -13.48 14.94 37.74
N GLN A 156 -14.60 15.62 37.94
CA GLN A 156 -15.91 15.13 37.49
C GLN A 156 -16.19 15.48 36.00
N HIS A 157 -15.61 16.58 35.52
CA HIS A 157 -15.84 17.13 34.18
C HIS A 157 -14.53 17.29 33.38
N TYR A 158 -13.57 16.39 33.64
CA TYR A 158 -12.27 16.49 33.02
C TYR A 158 -12.31 16.51 31.49
N VAL A 159 -11.64 17.49 30.92
CA VAL A 159 -11.19 17.55 29.52
C VAL A 159 -9.79 18.16 29.45
N PRO A 160 -8.95 17.72 28.51
CA PRO A 160 -7.61 18.26 28.37
C PRO A 160 -7.65 19.70 27.82
N LEU A 161 -7.18 20.66 28.59
CA LEU A 161 -7.06 22.07 28.17
C LEU A 161 -5.65 22.34 27.66
N ARG A 162 -5.51 22.58 26.34
CA ARG A 162 -4.26 22.99 25.71
C ARG A 162 -4.53 24.15 24.76
N ALA A 163 -3.49 24.93 24.45
CA ALA A 163 -3.52 25.93 23.40
C ALA A 163 -2.24 25.81 22.54
N GLU A 164 -2.29 26.29 21.32
CA GLU A 164 -1.15 26.34 20.41
C GLU A 164 0.02 27.13 21.01
N SER A 165 -0.30 28.21 21.80
CA SER A 165 0.65 29.01 22.54
C SER A 165 1.36 28.28 23.70
N ASP A 166 0.81 27.16 24.20
CA ASP A 166 1.41 26.35 25.27
C ASP A 166 2.53 25.43 24.75
N THR A 167 2.79 25.47 23.47
CA THR A 167 3.83 24.66 22.85
C THR A 167 5.18 25.37 23.02
N ASP A 168 6.00 24.82 23.86
CA ASP A 168 7.40 25.23 24.12
C ASP A 168 8.28 25.15 22.85
N GLY A 169 7.95 25.81 21.76
CA GLY A 169 8.77 25.80 20.52
C GLY A 169 9.03 24.42 19.88
N THR A 170 8.60 23.37 20.55
CA THR A 170 8.70 21.95 20.12
C THR A 170 7.38 21.46 19.51
N GLY A 171 6.64 22.42 18.86
CA GLY A 171 5.36 22.19 18.20
C GLY A 171 4.43 21.35 19.07
N GLY A 172 3.31 21.90 19.57
CA GLY A 172 2.29 21.22 20.42
C GLY A 172 1.78 19.89 19.86
N GLY A 173 2.73 19.23 19.33
CA GLY A 173 2.65 17.88 18.85
C GLY A 173 2.53 16.94 20.03
N MET A 174 1.83 15.88 19.81
CA MET A 174 1.86 14.64 20.54
C MET A 174 3.19 14.42 21.26
N PRO A 175 3.20 13.94 22.51
CA PRO A 175 4.43 13.61 23.22
C PRO A 175 5.29 12.73 22.31
N SER A 176 6.46 13.23 22.00
CA SER A 176 7.49 12.77 21.07
C SER A 176 7.09 11.57 20.23
N LYS A 177 6.90 11.86 18.95
CA LYS A 177 6.81 10.86 17.90
C LYS A 177 7.80 9.74 18.18
N SER A 178 7.23 8.57 18.40
CA SER A 178 7.82 7.25 18.34
C SER A 178 9.30 7.05 18.72
N ARG A 179 9.55 6.82 20.00
CA ARG A 179 10.76 6.10 20.42
C ARG A 179 10.47 4.59 20.55
N GLY A 180 9.88 3.98 19.50
CA GLY A 180 9.52 2.57 19.53
C GLY A 180 8.62 2.19 20.71
N PHE A 181 8.95 1.12 21.41
CA PHE A 181 8.23 0.62 22.58
C PHE A 181 8.70 1.25 23.92
N ASP A 182 9.41 2.36 23.88
CA ASP A 182 9.89 3.07 25.04
C ASP A 182 8.79 3.94 25.67
N VAL A 183 8.48 3.76 26.96
CA VAL A 183 7.36 4.40 27.67
C VAL A 183 7.87 5.35 28.75
N ARG A 184 8.83 6.19 28.40
CA ARG A 184 9.40 7.21 29.32
C ARG A 184 8.42 8.35 29.59
N GLY A 185 8.68 9.04 30.70
CA GLY A 185 7.96 10.25 31.08
C GLY A 185 6.66 9.99 31.82
N ASP A 186 6.12 11.03 32.43
CA ASP A 186 4.89 10.97 33.21
C ASP A 186 3.66 10.90 32.33
N GLU A 187 2.65 10.12 32.75
CA GLU A 187 1.37 10.03 32.06
C GLU A 187 0.57 11.31 32.19
N PHE A 188 0.69 11.97 33.35
CA PHE A 188 0.04 13.22 33.67
C PHE A 188 1.07 14.26 34.10
N LYS A 189 0.97 15.47 33.56
CA LYS A 189 1.72 16.62 34.03
C LYS A 189 0.81 17.40 34.94
N GLY A 190 1.31 17.77 36.12
CA GLY A 190 0.62 18.66 37.04
C GLY A 190 0.21 19.95 36.32
N ALA A 191 -1.05 20.35 36.44
CA ALA A 191 -1.52 21.59 35.87
C ALA A 191 -1.11 22.74 36.80
N THR A 192 -0.38 23.71 36.24
CA THR A 192 0.10 24.92 36.93
C THR A 192 -0.81 26.14 36.75
N GLY A 193 -1.83 25.99 35.90
CA GLY A 193 -2.75 27.10 35.54
C GLY A 193 -2.37 27.77 34.22
N ARG A 194 -3.31 28.51 33.65
CA ARG A 194 -3.16 29.23 32.40
C ARG A 194 -4.05 30.46 32.37
N TYR A 195 -3.63 31.52 31.64
CA TYR A 195 -4.42 32.74 31.42
C TYR A 195 -5.10 32.75 30.04
N THR A 196 -4.51 32.05 29.04
CA THR A 196 -5.05 31.99 27.68
C THR A 196 -6.16 30.95 27.56
N LYS A 197 -7.15 31.21 26.69
CA LYS A 197 -8.19 30.24 26.39
C LYS A 197 -7.59 28.95 25.80
N ALA A 198 -8.24 27.84 26.08
CA ALA A 198 -7.90 26.59 25.43
C ALA A 198 -8.40 26.58 23.99
N ASP A 199 -7.62 25.99 23.10
CA ASP A 199 -8.06 25.69 21.75
C ASP A 199 -8.99 24.49 21.76
N ASN A 200 -9.30 23.95 20.61
CA ASN A 200 -10.27 22.88 20.41
C ASN A 200 -10.16 21.71 21.41
N VAL A 201 -10.96 21.79 22.48
CA VAL A 201 -10.98 20.82 23.58
C VAL A 201 -11.42 19.43 23.08
N VAL A 202 -12.27 19.36 22.08
CA VAL A 202 -12.76 18.09 21.51
C VAL A 202 -11.64 17.35 20.81
N ASN A 203 -10.86 18.04 19.98
CA ASN A 203 -9.69 17.47 19.32
C ASN A 203 -8.64 16.98 20.32
N TYR A 204 -8.41 17.73 21.38
CA TYR A 204 -7.47 17.29 22.43
C TYR A 204 -8.00 16.11 23.26
N ALA A 205 -9.31 15.97 23.42
CA ALA A 205 -9.92 14.82 24.06
C ALA A 205 -9.72 13.54 23.21
N VAL A 206 -9.98 13.63 21.90
CA VAL A 206 -9.71 12.53 20.97
C VAL A 206 -8.23 12.14 20.98
N ASN A 207 -7.33 13.11 20.83
CA ASN A 207 -5.87 12.88 20.90
C ASN A 207 -5.44 12.21 22.21
N ASN A 208 -6.01 12.61 23.35
CA ASN A 208 -5.71 12.00 24.64
C ASN A 208 -6.11 10.51 24.68
N SER A 209 -7.30 10.19 24.17
CA SER A 209 -7.75 8.80 24.07
C SER A 209 -6.84 7.97 23.14
N GLU A 210 -6.47 8.50 21.98
CA GLU A 210 -5.54 7.85 21.04
C GLU A 210 -4.20 7.59 21.68
N MET A 211 -3.64 8.58 22.38
CA MET A 211 -2.36 8.44 23.08
C MET A 211 -2.43 7.39 24.20
N SER A 212 -3.56 7.27 24.88
CA SER A 212 -3.76 6.23 25.90
C SER A 212 -3.67 4.82 25.31
N ILE A 213 -4.23 4.62 24.09
CA ILE A 213 -4.15 3.34 23.36
C ILE A 213 -2.71 3.04 22.97
N ILE A 214 -2.07 3.99 22.29
CA ILE A 214 -0.69 3.83 21.78
C ILE A 214 0.28 3.52 22.94
N ARG A 215 0.20 4.29 24.04
CA ARG A 215 1.09 4.09 25.19
C ARG A 215 0.81 2.78 25.92
N ALA A 216 -0.46 2.38 26.03
CA ALA A 216 -0.84 1.11 26.63
C ALA A 216 -0.26 -0.09 25.86
N GLU A 217 -0.39 -0.10 24.54
CA GLU A 217 0.14 -1.19 23.70
C GLU A 217 1.68 -1.21 23.67
N LYS A 218 2.32 -0.04 23.61
CA LYS A 218 3.77 0.06 23.75
C LYS A 218 4.26 -0.48 25.10
N ASN A 219 3.55 -0.15 26.18
CA ASN A 219 3.92 -0.63 27.51
C ASN A 219 3.75 -2.15 27.66
N LYS A 220 2.75 -2.74 27.02
CA LYS A 220 2.60 -4.22 27.01
C LYS A 220 3.83 -4.90 26.40
N ALA A 221 4.38 -4.37 25.30
CA ALA A 221 5.59 -4.92 24.69
C ALA A 221 6.84 -4.67 25.53
N ALA A 222 7.00 -3.47 26.12
CA ALA A 222 8.09 -3.16 27.02
C ALA A 222 8.05 -4.02 28.31
N THR A 223 6.84 -4.23 28.85
CA THR A 223 6.63 -5.09 30.03
C THR A 223 6.90 -6.56 29.74
N ALA A 224 6.56 -7.04 28.53
CA ALA A 224 6.93 -8.39 28.11
C ALA A 224 8.46 -8.56 28.03
N ALA A 225 9.20 -7.55 27.55
CA ALA A 225 10.65 -7.56 27.57
C ALA A 225 11.20 -7.57 29.02
N LEU A 226 10.62 -6.78 29.91
CA LEU A 226 10.99 -6.76 31.33
C LEU A 226 10.77 -8.12 32.01
N ARG A 227 9.63 -8.77 31.75
CA ARG A 227 9.33 -10.12 32.26
C ARG A 227 10.31 -11.16 31.74
N PHE A 228 10.64 -11.07 30.44
CA PHE A 228 11.64 -11.94 29.83
C PHE A 228 13.00 -11.79 30.54
N ILE A 229 13.47 -10.56 30.76
CA ILE A 229 14.74 -10.31 31.43
C ILE A 229 14.70 -10.87 32.86
N ASN A 230 13.68 -10.55 33.65
CA ASN A 230 13.55 -11.01 35.03
C ASN A 230 13.47 -12.54 35.14
N GLN A 231 12.95 -13.23 34.13
CA GLN A 231 12.83 -14.69 34.08
C GLN A 231 14.14 -15.38 33.69
N PHE A 232 14.92 -14.80 32.76
CA PHE A 232 16.05 -15.51 32.12
C PHE A 232 17.42 -14.84 32.41
N ASP A 233 17.44 -13.64 32.98
CA ASP A 233 18.66 -12.91 33.34
C ASP A 233 18.40 -12.02 34.59
N PRO A 234 17.96 -12.63 35.71
CA PRO A 234 17.61 -11.84 36.90
C PRO A 234 18.78 -11.04 37.46
N GLU A 235 20.01 -11.52 37.30
CA GLU A 235 21.22 -10.83 37.76
C GLU A 235 21.67 -9.73 36.78
N GLY A 236 21.15 -9.71 35.56
CA GLY A 236 21.43 -8.71 34.55
C GLY A 236 22.83 -8.79 33.94
N GLU A 237 23.41 -9.99 33.89
CA GLU A 237 24.79 -10.20 33.41
C GLU A 237 24.88 -10.38 31.87
N SER A 238 23.86 -10.98 31.27
CA SER A 238 23.95 -11.44 29.88
C SER A 238 23.00 -10.73 28.89
N ILE A 239 21.83 -10.26 29.33
CA ILE A 239 20.82 -9.66 28.48
C ILE A 239 20.66 -8.17 28.77
N ALA A 240 20.25 -7.82 29.98
CA ALA A 240 20.06 -6.43 30.40
C ALA A 240 20.03 -6.25 31.92
N LYS A 241 20.62 -5.18 32.42
CA LYS A 241 20.44 -4.73 33.77
C LYS A 241 19.12 -3.97 33.93
N VAL A 242 18.38 -4.29 35.02
CA VAL A 242 17.10 -3.65 35.30
C VAL A 242 17.27 -2.70 36.50
N TYR A 243 16.87 -1.46 36.31
CA TYR A 243 16.86 -0.42 37.32
C TYR A 243 15.42 0.08 37.49
N TRP A 244 15.06 0.48 38.70
CA TRP A 244 13.77 1.13 38.93
C TRP A 244 13.93 2.25 39.98
N SER A 245 13.14 3.30 39.84
CA SER A 245 13.08 4.40 40.79
C SER A 245 11.73 5.12 40.69
N GLU A 246 11.22 5.58 41.82
CA GLU A 246 10.07 6.49 41.86
C GLU A 246 10.47 7.90 41.42
N ASP A 247 11.75 8.24 41.57
CA ASP A 247 12.35 9.49 41.16
C ASP A 247 13.44 9.21 40.11
N PRO A 248 13.18 9.45 38.83
CA PRO A 248 14.15 9.23 37.75
C PRO A 248 15.46 10.00 37.93
N ASP A 249 15.46 11.11 38.67
CA ASP A 249 16.67 11.91 38.91
C ASP A 249 17.62 11.26 39.89
N LYS A 250 17.12 10.38 40.78
CA LYS A 250 17.94 9.60 41.73
C LYS A 250 18.69 8.44 41.09
N LEU A 251 18.34 8.02 39.88
CA LEU A 251 19.07 6.99 39.13
C LEU A 251 20.50 7.44 38.73
N GLY A 252 20.80 8.73 38.79
CA GLY A 252 22.13 9.25 38.52
C GLY A 252 23.23 8.70 39.44
N ASP A 253 22.88 8.38 40.70
CA ASP A 253 23.80 7.81 41.67
C ASP A 253 24.14 6.34 41.42
N ILE A 254 23.24 5.59 40.80
CA ILE A 254 23.40 4.17 40.49
C ILE A 254 24.36 3.98 39.31
N THR A 255 24.43 4.93 38.38
CA THR A 255 25.17 4.78 37.13
C THR A 255 26.55 5.41 37.11
N LYS A 256 26.88 6.22 38.12
CA LYS A 256 28.11 7.07 38.12
C LYS A 256 28.31 7.85 36.79
N ALA A 257 27.28 8.00 35.98
CA ALA A 257 27.34 8.74 34.76
C ALA A 257 27.30 10.24 35.04
N PRO A 258 28.16 11.04 34.41
CA PRO A 258 28.13 12.49 34.60
C PRO A 258 26.76 13.03 34.14
N PRO A 259 26.25 14.09 34.81
CA PRO A 259 24.98 14.68 34.47
C PRO A 259 25.03 15.20 33.01
N VAL A 260 24.02 14.80 32.21
CA VAL A 260 23.86 15.26 30.83
C VAL A 260 23.00 16.50 30.82
N TYR A 261 23.48 17.56 30.20
CA TYR A 261 22.77 18.82 30.08
C TYR A 261 22.30 18.99 28.62
N ARG A 262 21.02 19.29 28.42
CA ARG A 262 20.45 19.66 27.13
C ARG A 262 20.28 21.19 27.09
N ARG A 263 20.74 21.79 26.01
CA ARG A 263 20.48 23.22 25.75
C ARG A 263 19.00 23.40 25.38
N LYS A 264 18.31 24.30 26.09
CA LYS A 264 16.92 24.68 25.80
C LYS A 264 16.88 26.16 25.52
N LEU A 265 16.30 26.58 24.42
CA LEU A 265 16.03 27.97 24.12
C LEU A 265 14.79 28.41 24.91
N GLY A 266 14.93 29.36 25.81
CA GLY A 266 13.82 29.98 26.55
C GLY A 266 12.98 30.90 25.62
N LYS A 267 11.78 31.24 26.06
CA LYS A 267 10.89 32.20 25.36
C LYS A 267 11.49 33.61 25.27
N ASP A 268 12.46 33.91 26.14
CA ASP A 268 13.26 35.13 26.22
C ASP A 268 14.47 35.13 25.26
N GLY A 269 14.60 34.13 24.40
CA GLY A 269 15.72 33.95 23.48
C GLY A 269 17.04 33.53 24.16
N LYS A 270 17.04 33.27 25.46
CA LYS A 270 18.24 32.81 26.16
C LYS A 270 18.33 31.28 26.13
N VAL A 271 19.54 30.78 25.92
CA VAL A 271 19.84 29.36 25.97
C VAL A 271 20.14 28.96 27.39
N THR A 272 19.24 28.16 28.00
CA THR A 272 19.44 27.59 29.32
C THR A 272 19.85 26.12 29.21
N SER A 273 20.73 25.66 30.11
CA SER A 273 21.12 24.27 30.23
C SER A 273 20.20 23.59 31.23
N VAL A 274 19.41 22.63 30.80
CA VAL A 274 18.54 21.84 31.68
C VAL A 274 19.16 20.46 31.88
N LYS A 275 19.33 20.05 33.16
CA LYS A 275 19.80 18.71 33.53
C LYS A 275 18.81 17.68 33.01
N VAL A 276 19.31 16.68 32.31
CA VAL A 276 18.48 15.59 31.75
C VAL A 276 18.95 14.29 32.39
N ASN A 277 18.00 13.43 32.73
CA ASN A 277 18.30 12.08 33.20
C ASN A 277 19.15 11.34 32.17
N ALA A 278 20.32 10.85 32.55
CA ALA A 278 21.27 10.16 31.69
C ALA A 278 20.63 8.97 30.95
N PHE A 279 19.71 8.25 31.58
CA PHE A 279 18.97 7.15 30.93
C PHE A 279 18.01 7.61 29.81
N GLN A 280 17.51 8.84 29.86
CA GLN A 280 16.62 9.34 28.81
C GLN A 280 17.34 9.57 27.48
N MET A 281 18.67 9.74 27.52
CA MET A 281 19.51 10.01 26.34
C MET A 281 20.15 8.76 25.74
N LYS A 282 20.20 7.65 26.47
CA LYS A 282 20.86 6.43 26.01
C LYS A 282 19.96 5.61 25.07
N ASP A 283 20.51 5.22 23.94
CA ASP A 283 19.81 4.40 22.94
C ASP A 283 19.70 2.93 23.34
N ASP A 284 20.56 2.46 24.22
CA ASP A 284 20.59 1.11 24.77
C ASP A 284 19.61 0.86 25.93
N VAL A 285 18.89 1.90 26.37
CA VAL A 285 17.93 1.79 27.49
C VAL A 285 16.49 1.85 27.01
N LEU A 286 15.68 0.88 27.43
CA LEU A 286 14.23 0.83 27.22
C LEU A 286 13.50 1.01 28.56
N ALA A 287 12.43 1.80 28.56
CA ALA A 287 11.61 2.00 29.77
C ALA A 287 10.27 1.26 29.64
N ALA A 288 9.85 0.60 30.73
CA ALA A 288 8.54 0.00 30.92
C ALA A 288 7.90 0.49 32.21
N LYS A 289 6.56 0.51 32.28
CA LYS A 289 5.83 0.87 33.50
C LYS A 289 5.03 -0.30 34.04
N VAL A 290 5.13 -0.55 35.34
CA VAL A 290 4.36 -1.58 36.05
C VAL A 290 3.77 -0.97 37.31
N GLY A 291 2.44 -0.86 37.37
CA GLY A 291 1.74 -0.28 38.51
C GLY A 291 2.12 1.18 38.76
N GLY A 292 2.38 1.96 37.69
CA GLY A 292 2.81 3.36 37.77
C GLY A 292 4.32 3.57 38.01
N LYS A 293 5.07 2.54 38.39
CA LYS A 293 6.52 2.61 38.56
C LYS A 293 7.25 2.41 37.25
N THR A 294 8.30 3.18 36.99
CA THR A 294 9.11 3.08 35.77
C THR A 294 10.32 2.20 36.01
N TYR A 295 10.48 1.19 35.19
CA TYR A 295 11.64 0.29 35.13
C TYR A 295 12.46 0.59 33.90
N TYR A 296 13.78 0.70 34.04
CA TYR A 296 14.72 0.95 32.96
C TYR A 296 15.54 -0.30 32.72
N MET A 297 15.53 -0.80 31.50
CA MET A 297 16.29 -1.96 31.03
C MET A 297 17.46 -1.48 30.21
N GLN A 298 18.69 -1.59 30.71
CA GLN A 298 19.90 -1.29 29.94
C GLN A 298 20.43 -2.57 29.33
N PHE A 299 20.36 -2.68 28.04
CA PHE A 299 20.77 -3.88 27.31
C PHE A 299 22.29 -3.99 27.20
N ALA A 300 22.82 -5.21 27.42
CA ALA A 300 24.25 -5.52 27.26
C ALA A 300 24.72 -5.30 25.81
N ASP A 301 23.87 -5.64 24.81
CA ASP A 301 24.07 -5.26 23.41
C ASP A 301 23.22 -4.03 23.07
N PRO A 302 23.85 -2.85 22.85
CA PRO A 302 23.14 -1.61 22.54
C PRO A 302 22.24 -1.74 21.29
N LYS A 303 22.59 -2.63 20.34
CA LYS A 303 21.80 -2.86 19.12
C LYS A 303 20.41 -3.44 19.43
N VAL A 304 20.26 -4.19 20.51
CA VAL A 304 18.98 -4.75 20.93
C VAL A 304 18.07 -3.66 21.47
N GLY A 305 18.58 -2.78 22.35
CA GLY A 305 17.85 -1.61 22.84
C GLY A 305 17.42 -0.69 21.69
N LEU A 306 18.35 -0.41 20.78
CA LEU A 306 18.10 0.41 19.59
C LEU A 306 17.04 -0.22 18.67
N ALA A 307 17.12 -1.55 18.45
CA ALA A 307 16.13 -2.26 17.64
C ALA A 307 14.71 -2.13 18.24
N LEU A 308 14.54 -2.33 19.54
CA LEU A 308 13.26 -2.18 20.23
C LEU A 308 12.74 -0.73 20.18
N LYS A 309 13.62 0.26 20.24
CA LYS A 309 13.26 1.67 20.08
C LYS A 309 12.92 2.07 18.65
N LYS A 310 13.58 1.47 17.65
CA LYS A 310 13.40 1.77 16.23
C LYS A 310 12.37 0.85 15.54
N MET A 311 11.76 -0.10 16.24
CA MET A 311 10.70 -0.95 15.70
C MET A 311 9.43 -0.18 15.28
N THR A 312 9.39 1.13 15.53
CA THR A 312 8.36 2.04 15.05
C THR A 312 8.98 3.10 14.14
N PHE A 313 8.48 3.20 12.94
CA PHE A 313 8.48 4.30 11.95
C PHE A 313 9.72 5.23 11.92
N GLY A 314 10.63 5.01 10.98
CA GLY A 314 11.63 5.99 10.59
C GLY A 314 10.98 7.28 10.06
N GLU A 315 11.41 8.44 10.52
CA GLU A 315 10.98 9.73 9.98
C GLU A 315 11.58 9.92 8.58
N LEU A 316 10.72 10.08 7.58
CA LEU A 316 11.13 10.41 6.22
C LEU A 316 11.37 11.92 6.09
N GLY A 317 12.46 12.31 5.45
CA GLY A 317 12.70 13.70 5.05
C GLY A 317 11.60 14.23 4.11
N ALA A 318 11.54 15.54 3.89
CA ALA A 318 10.49 16.19 3.09
C ALA A 318 10.38 15.60 1.67
N THR A 319 11.51 15.42 0.97
CA THR A 319 11.57 14.83 -0.36
C THR A 319 11.05 13.38 -0.37
N MET A 320 11.48 12.56 0.60
CA MET A 320 11.00 11.17 0.72
C MET A 320 9.52 11.09 1.08
N ARG A 321 8.97 12.07 1.79
CA ARG A 321 7.51 12.15 2.04
C ARG A 321 6.74 12.44 0.76
N MET A 322 7.25 13.31 -0.12
CA MET A 322 6.62 13.58 -1.42
C MET A 322 6.64 12.32 -2.30
N LEU A 323 7.78 11.65 -2.43
CA LEU A 323 7.90 10.39 -3.18
C LEU A 323 7.00 9.30 -2.61
N LYS A 324 6.90 9.19 -1.28
CA LYS A 324 5.96 8.29 -0.61
C LYS A 324 4.51 8.60 -0.95
N THR A 325 4.14 9.86 -1.11
CA THR A 325 2.77 10.25 -1.51
C THR A 325 2.45 9.73 -2.90
N VAL A 326 3.38 9.85 -3.85
CA VAL A 326 3.22 9.30 -5.22
C VAL A 326 3.17 7.78 -5.19
N SER A 327 4.07 7.12 -4.46
CA SER A 327 4.07 5.66 -4.31
C SER A 327 2.77 5.14 -3.66
N ASN A 328 2.25 5.85 -2.65
CA ASN A 328 0.96 5.52 -2.02
C ASN A 328 -0.21 5.70 -3.01
N TRP A 329 -0.18 6.76 -3.84
CA TRP A 329 -1.17 6.98 -4.89
C TRP A 329 -1.16 5.82 -5.89
N GLN A 330 0.03 5.44 -6.39
CA GLN A 330 0.19 4.31 -7.30
C GLN A 330 -0.31 2.99 -6.68
N SER A 331 0.01 2.75 -5.41
CA SER A 331 -0.52 1.60 -4.69
C SER A 331 -2.05 1.64 -4.60
N LEU A 332 -2.64 2.78 -4.27
CA LEU A 332 -4.09 2.93 -4.15
C LEU A 332 -4.79 2.59 -5.48
N ILE A 333 -4.40 3.23 -6.58
CA ILE A 333 -5.08 3.09 -7.88
C ILE A 333 -4.84 1.73 -8.55
N ASN A 334 -3.74 1.06 -8.25
CA ASN A 334 -3.43 -0.26 -8.84
C ASN A 334 -3.92 -1.44 -8.01
N THR A 335 -4.16 -1.25 -6.71
CA THR A 335 -4.59 -2.35 -5.82
C THR A 335 -5.91 -2.03 -5.10
N ARG A 336 -5.90 -1.08 -4.15
CA ARG A 336 -7.01 -0.86 -3.21
C ARG A 336 -8.29 -0.40 -3.90
N ALA A 337 -8.19 0.53 -4.84
CA ALA A 337 -9.30 1.05 -5.59
C ALA A 337 -9.57 0.30 -6.90
N ASN A 338 -8.76 -0.71 -7.24
CA ASN A 338 -8.87 -1.49 -8.47
C ASN A 338 -9.62 -2.82 -8.24
N PRO A 339 -10.89 -2.95 -8.67
CA PRO A 339 -11.64 -4.19 -8.49
C PRO A 339 -11.03 -5.38 -9.24
N ALA A 340 -10.39 -5.16 -10.40
CA ALA A 340 -9.77 -6.23 -11.20
C ALA A 340 -8.56 -6.88 -10.50
N PHE A 341 -7.94 -6.20 -9.54
CA PHE A 341 -6.83 -6.72 -8.74
C PHE A 341 -7.28 -7.83 -7.78
N ILE A 342 -8.52 -7.74 -7.28
CA ILE A 342 -9.04 -8.58 -6.19
C ILE A 342 -8.93 -10.08 -6.48
N PRO A 343 -9.49 -10.63 -7.58
CA PRO A 343 -9.47 -12.07 -7.82
C PRO A 343 -8.08 -12.62 -8.11
N ILE A 344 -7.22 -11.82 -8.76
CA ILE A 344 -5.83 -12.20 -9.05
C ILE A 344 -5.03 -12.31 -7.74
N ASN A 345 -5.12 -11.28 -6.90
CA ASN A 345 -4.41 -11.26 -5.62
C ASN A 345 -4.89 -12.38 -4.70
N PHE A 346 -6.19 -12.61 -4.65
CA PHE A 346 -6.76 -13.72 -3.87
C PHE A 346 -6.16 -15.08 -4.23
N LEU A 347 -6.09 -15.42 -5.51
CA LEU A 347 -5.51 -16.69 -5.93
C LEU A 347 -4.03 -16.82 -5.56
N ARG A 348 -3.26 -15.74 -5.71
CA ARG A 348 -1.86 -15.69 -5.28
C ARG A 348 -1.69 -15.86 -3.78
N ASP A 349 -2.54 -15.20 -3.00
CA ASP A 349 -2.52 -15.28 -1.54
C ASP A 349 -2.88 -16.69 -1.03
N VAL A 350 -3.88 -17.33 -1.65
CA VAL A 350 -4.25 -18.71 -1.32
C VAL A 350 -3.09 -19.68 -1.62
N GLN A 351 -2.46 -19.59 -2.78
CA GLN A 351 -1.34 -20.42 -3.18
C GLN A 351 -0.14 -20.20 -2.24
N THR A 352 0.22 -18.95 -2.00
CA THR A 352 1.34 -18.57 -1.11
C THR A 352 1.07 -19.00 0.33
N GLY A 353 -0.12 -18.72 0.84
CA GLY A 353 -0.54 -19.08 2.19
C GLY A 353 -0.54 -20.60 2.40
N ALA A 354 -1.07 -21.36 1.43
CA ALA A 354 -1.05 -22.83 1.45
C ALA A 354 0.38 -23.38 1.43
N THR A 355 1.25 -22.83 0.57
CA THR A 355 2.66 -23.25 0.45
C THR A 355 3.43 -23.00 1.74
N ILE A 356 3.24 -21.82 2.35
CA ILE A 356 3.91 -21.49 3.61
C ILE A 356 3.30 -22.30 4.76
N ALA A 357 1.98 -22.57 4.77
CA ALA A 357 1.33 -23.44 5.76
C ALA A 357 1.89 -24.86 5.72
N MET A 358 2.20 -25.41 4.52
CA MET A 358 2.91 -26.69 4.41
C MET A 358 4.28 -26.71 5.12
N SER A 359 4.95 -25.56 5.21
CA SER A 359 6.24 -25.40 5.90
C SER A 359 6.10 -25.27 7.43
N LYS A 360 4.91 -25.05 7.91
CA LYS A 360 4.54 -25.07 9.33
C LYS A 360 3.88 -26.43 9.65
N ASP A 361 3.45 -26.65 10.82
CA ASP A 361 2.97 -27.97 11.27
C ASP A 361 1.56 -28.34 10.76
N PHE A 362 1.04 -27.67 9.72
CA PHE A 362 -0.26 -27.98 9.15
C PHE A 362 -0.24 -29.24 8.27
N LYS A 363 -1.25 -30.08 8.44
CA LYS A 363 -1.49 -31.27 7.60
C LYS A 363 -2.26 -30.85 6.32
N ALA A 364 -2.15 -31.66 5.26
CA ALA A 364 -2.83 -31.39 3.99
C ALA A 364 -4.35 -31.22 4.15
N GLY A 365 -5.00 -32.08 4.98
CA GLY A 365 -6.42 -31.98 5.27
C GLY A 365 -6.82 -30.70 6.01
N GLU A 366 -5.95 -30.17 6.89
CA GLU A 366 -6.18 -28.90 7.58
C GLU A 366 -6.07 -27.72 6.59
N ILE A 367 -5.09 -27.76 5.67
CA ILE A 367 -4.94 -26.76 4.61
C ILE A 367 -6.17 -26.77 3.70
N ALA A 368 -6.64 -27.95 3.29
CA ALA A 368 -7.86 -28.06 2.48
C ALA A 368 -9.09 -27.51 3.21
N LYS A 369 -9.23 -27.79 4.53
CA LYS A 369 -10.29 -27.22 5.37
C LYS A 369 -10.17 -25.70 5.51
N MET A 370 -8.96 -25.17 5.62
CA MET A 370 -8.71 -23.72 5.64
C MET A 370 -9.21 -23.07 4.36
N VAL A 371 -8.77 -23.57 3.19
CA VAL A 371 -9.19 -23.05 1.88
C VAL A 371 -10.70 -23.17 1.70
N GLY A 372 -11.29 -24.31 2.01
CA GLY A 372 -12.75 -24.56 1.91
C GLY A 372 -13.59 -23.68 2.86
N SER A 373 -12.98 -23.11 3.90
CA SER A 373 -13.65 -22.23 4.86
C SER A 373 -13.61 -20.74 4.47
N ILE A 374 -12.84 -20.37 3.46
CA ILE A 374 -12.67 -18.96 3.04
C ILE A 374 -14.00 -18.27 2.76
N PRO A 375 -14.98 -18.86 2.05
CA PRO A 375 -16.26 -18.17 1.82
C PRO A 375 -17.03 -17.84 3.10
N LYS A 376 -16.92 -18.69 4.12
CA LYS A 376 -17.55 -18.45 5.44
C LYS A 376 -16.86 -17.29 6.19
N ALA A 377 -15.52 -17.25 6.12
CA ALA A 377 -14.74 -16.15 6.68
C ALA A 377 -15.07 -14.82 5.97
N TRP A 378 -15.20 -14.81 4.64
CA TRP A 378 -15.61 -13.65 3.87
C TRP A 378 -16.98 -13.12 4.29
N GLY A 379 -17.97 -14.00 4.43
CA GLY A 379 -19.30 -13.60 4.88
C GLY A 379 -19.28 -12.89 6.23
N ALA A 380 -18.46 -13.35 7.18
CA ALA A 380 -18.32 -12.73 8.48
C ALA A 380 -17.54 -11.39 8.40
N LEU A 381 -16.42 -11.35 7.69
CA LEU A 381 -15.64 -10.13 7.47
C LEU A 381 -16.45 -9.04 6.75
N TRP A 382 -17.25 -9.42 5.76
CA TRP A 382 -18.13 -8.49 5.04
C TRP A 382 -19.23 -7.89 5.92
N ARG A 383 -19.85 -8.70 6.78
CA ARG A 383 -20.83 -8.19 7.77
C ARG A 383 -20.15 -7.24 8.76
N ASP A 384 -18.98 -7.60 9.24
CA ASP A 384 -18.18 -6.78 10.14
C ASP A 384 -17.78 -5.44 9.50
N ALA A 385 -17.28 -5.45 8.26
CA ALA A 385 -16.89 -4.24 7.51
C ALA A 385 -18.08 -3.27 7.29
N ARG A 386 -19.32 -3.78 7.25
CA ARG A 386 -20.53 -2.97 7.13
C ARG A 386 -21.13 -2.53 8.48
N GLY A 387 -20.42 -2.77 9.59
CA GLY A 387 -20.90 -2.42 10.94
C GLY A 387 -22.12 -3.25 11.40
N LYS A 388 -22.34 -4.43 10.83
CA LYS A 388 -23.43 -5.36 11.15
C LYS A 388 -22.90 -6.76 11.45
N PRO A 389 -22.03 -6.92 12.46
CA PRO A 389 -21.48 -8.24 12.80
C PRO A 389 -22.63 -9.17 13.24
N GLY A 390 -22.54 -10.42 12.79
CA GLY A 390 -23.47 -11.47 13.23
C GLY A 390 -23.02 -12.13 14.55
N ASN A 391 -23.77 -13.14 14.98
CA ASN A 391 -23.48 -13.90 16.21
C ASN A 391 -22.96 -15.34 15.92
N GLY A 392 -22.73 -15.69 14.66
CA GLY A 392 -22.27 -17.01 14.26
C GLY A 392 -20.83 -17.32 14.67
N LYS A 393 -20.42 -18.59 14.47
CA LYS A 393 -19.04 -19.02 14.78
C LYS A 393 -18.00 -18.12 14.12
N TRP A 394 -18.15 -17.84 12.83
CA TRP A 394 -17.16 -17.06 12.07
C TRP A 394 -17.15 -15.57 12.44
N ASP A 395 -18.30 -15.00 12.87
CA ASP A 395 -18.34 -13.62 13.37
C ASP A 395 -17.52 -13.48 14.66
N LYS A 396 -17.61 -14.49 15.57
CA LYS A 396 -16.79 -14.56 16.78
C LYS A 396 -15.31 -14.73 16.48
N VAL A 397 -14.98 -15.58 15.51
CA VAL A 397 -13.59 -15.79 15.06
C VAL A 397 -13.00 -14.49 14.49
N VAL A 398 -13.76 -13.74 13.69
CA VAL A 398 -13.33 -12.43 13.14
C VAL A 398 -13.11 -11.42 14.27
N ALA A 399 -14.04 -11.33 15.23
CA ALA A 399 -13.91 -10.42 16.36
C ALA A 399 -12.65 -10.74 17.20
N ASP A 400 -12.43 -12.00 17.50
CA ASP A 400 -11.27 -12.46 18.27
C ASP A 400 -9.94 -12.26 17.51
N PHE A 401 -9.92 -12.56 16.22
CA PHE A 401 -8.78 -12.28 15.32
C PHE A 401 -8.39 -10.79 15.31
N LYS A 402 -9.37 -9.89 15.22
CA LYS A 402 -9.16 -8.43 15.25
C LYS A 402 -8.65 -7.96 16.62
N ALA A 403 -9.26 -8.44 17.70
CA ALA A 403 -8.89 -8.09 19.06
C ALA A 403 -7.45 -8.50 19.42
N ASN A 404 -6.96 -9.58 18.81
CA ASN A 404 -5.59 -10.05 18.99
C ASN A 404 -4.59 -9.49 17.95
N GLY A 405 -4.97 -8.41 17.23
CA GLY A 405 -4.08 -7.71 16.29
C GLY A 405 -3.80 -8.47 15.01
N GLY A 406 -4.61 -9.47 14.67
CA GLY A 406 -4.43 -10.28 13.47
C GLY A 406 -4.79 -9.55 12.18
N LYS A 407 -5.78 -8.62 12.23
CA LYS A 407 -6.19 -7.85 11.05
C LYS A 407 -5.06 -6.95 10.58
N ILE A 408 -4.73 -7.08 9.31
CA ILE A 408 -3.82 -6.21 8.58
C ILE A 408 -4.60 -5.70 7.37
N SER A 409 -4.55 -4.40 7.08
CA SER A 409 -5.09 -3.86 5.85
C SER A 409 -4.02 -3.12 5.05
N PHE A 410 -4.22 -2.98 3.75
CA PHE A 410 -3.37 -2.15 2.89
C PHE A 410 -3.33 -0.68 3.32
N ASP A 411 -4.24 -0.26 4.20
CA ASP A 411 -4.28 1.08 4.81
C ASP A 411 -3.05 1.42 5.66
N GLN A 412 -2.11 0.51 5.76
CA GLN A 412 -0.86 0.64 6.52
C GLN A 412 0.14 1.63 5.96
N TYR A 413 -0.14 2.20 4.79
CA TYR A 413 0.59 3.37 4.31
C TYR A 413 0.21 4.63 5.10
N ASN A 414 -0.98 4.66 5.73
CA ASN A 414 -1.35 5.70 6.67
C ASN A 414 -0.74 5.41 8.04
N THR A 415 -0.03 6.38 8.58
CA THR A 415 0.48 6.28 9.95
C THR A 415 -0.68 6.23 10.95
N ILE A 416 -0.41 5.77 12.17
CA ILE A 416 -1.40 5.83 13.26
C ILE A 416 -1.89 7.28 13.42
N GLU A 417 -0.97 8.27 13.27
CA GLU A 417 -1.30 9.69 13.31
C GLU A 417 -2.23 10.14 12.17
N GLU A 418 -2.12 9.55 10.99
CA GLU A 418 -3.03 9.87 9.87
C GLU A 418 -4.42 9.30 10.10
N THR A 419 -4.53 8.12 10.72
CA THR A 419 -5.82 7.55 11.18
C THR A 419 -6.47 8.46 12.21
N ALA A 420 -5.70 8.91 13.20
CA ALA A 420 -6.12 9.86 14.20
C ALA A 420 -6.60 11.20 13.58
N LYS A 421 -5.82 11.77 12.64
CA LYS A 421 -6.21 12.99 11.92
C LYS A 421 -7.47 12.81 11.07
N LYS A 422 -7.75 11.58 10.55
CA LYS A 422 -9.00 11.30 9.82
C LYS A 422 -10.19 11.42 10.77
N ILE A 423 -10.12 10.83 11.96
CA ILE A 423 -11.17 10.92 12.98
C ILE A 423 -11.45 12.39 13.34
N GLN A 424 -10.40 13.19 13.57
CA GLN A 424 -10.53 14.62 13.85
C GLN A 424 -11.15 15.40 12.68
N LYS A 425 -10.74 15.12 11.44
CA LYS A 425 -11.32 15.75 10.24
C LYS A 425 -12.79 15.37 10.04
N ASP A 426 -13.18 14.14 10.35
CA ASP A 426 -14.57 13.70 10.23
C ASP A 426 -15.45 14.39 11.28
N LEU A 427 -14.91 14.63 12.46
CA LEU A 427 -15.57 15.40 13.53
C LEU A 427 -15.76 16.87 13.10
N ALA A 428 -14.70 17.51 12.59
CA ALA A 428 -14.76 18.91 12.13
C ALA A 428 -15.67 19.11 10.91
N LYS A 429 -15.85 18.08 10.06
CA LYS A 429 -16.68 18.12 8.85
C LYS A 429 -18.12 17.68 9.04
N ALA A 430 -18.55 17.38 10.27
CA ALA A 430 -19.90 16.89 10.57
C ALA A 430 -21.01 17.83 10.04
N SER A 431 -20.71 19.12 9.85
CA SER A 431 -21.65 20.16 9.42
C SER A 431 -21.64 20.55 7.94
N SER A 432 -20.74 19.99 7.06
CA SER A 432 -20.51 20.60 5.73
C SER A 432 -20.48 19.63 4.53
N ARG A 433 -21.27 18.54 4.48
CA ARG A 433 -21.17 17.55 3.38
C ARG A 433 -22.16 17.81 2.23
N GLY A 434 -21.63 18.18 1.04
CA GLY A 434 -22.34 18.17 -0.25
C GLY A 434 -22.53 16.76 -0.84
N ILE A 435 -23.57 16.59 -1.68
CA ILE A 435 -24.08 15.29 -2.19
C ILE A 435 -23.09 14.60 -3.14
N ALA A 436 -22.37 15.34 -4.00
CA ALA A 436 -21.48 14.77 -5.03
C ALA A 436 -20.23 14.04 -4.47
N GLY A 437 -19.69 14.50 -3.33
CA GLY A 437 -18.57 13.82 -2.66
C GLY A 437 -18.93 12.51 -1.97
N LYS A 438 -20.23 12.23 -1.73
CA LYS A 438 -20.70 11.01 -1.05
C LYS A 438 -20.65 9.79 -1.97
N THR A 439 -20.94 9.95 -3.27
CA THR A 439 -21.05 8.83 -4.22
C THR A 439 -19.68 8.25 -4.56
N TRP A 440 -18.69 9.09 -4.85
CA TRP A 440 -17.32 8.65 -5.13
C TRP A 440 -16.64 7.99 -3.93
N ARG A 441 -16.82 8.55 -2.74
CA ARG A 441 -16.33 7.93 -1.49
C ARG A 441 -17.00 6.60 -1.20
N GLY A 442 -18.32 6.52 -1.38
CA GLY A 442 -19.05 5.27 -1.20
C GLY A 442 -18.56 4.14 -2.11
N PHE A 443 -18.15 4.46 -3.35
CA PHE A 443 -17.53 3.50 -4.27
C PHE A 443 -16.14 3.06 -3.77
N ILE A 444 -15.28 4.01 -3.39
CA ILE A 444 -13.95 3.67 -2.85
C ILE A 444 -14.10 2.84 -1.58
N ASP A 445 -14.94 3.24 -0.63
CA ASP A 445 -15.18 2.51 0.61
C ASP A 445 -15.70 1.08 0.34
N LEU A 446 -16.55 0.90 -0.67
CA LEU A 446 -17.04 -0.42 -1.09
C LEU A 446 -15.90 -1.31 -1.60
N VAL A 447 -15.05 -0.78 -2.50
CA VAL A 447 -13.92 -1.52 -3.07
C VAL A 447 -12.86 -1.82 -2.01
N GLU A 448 -12.58 -0.87 -1.11
CA GLU A 448 -11.69 -1.07 0.03
C GLU A 448 -12.20 -2.16 0.97
N ASN A 449 -13.48 -2.14 1.31
CA ASN A 449 -14.11 -3.17 2.16
C ASN A 449 -14.07 -4.56 1.51
N LEU A 450 -14.25 -4.64 0.19
CA LEU A 450 -14.11 -5.89 -0.58
C LEU A 450 -12.66 -6.39 -0.54
N ASN A 451 -11.70 -5.54 -0.81
CA ASN A 451 -10.28 -5.89 -0.75
C ASN A 451 -9.88 -6.36 0.65
N ASP A 452 -10.24 -5.63 1.69
CA ASP A 452 -9.98 -5.99 3.09
C ASP A 452 -10.62 -7.33 3.46
N THR A 453 -11.86 -7.58 3.01
CA THR A 453 -12.58 -8.83 3.25
C THR A 453 -11.85 -10.00 2.60
N ILE A 454 -11.42 -9.85 1.35
CA ILE A 454 -10.79 -10.92 0.58
C ILE A 454 -9.38 -11.19 1.09
N GLU A 455 -8.58 -10.16 1.34
CA GLU A 455 -7.23 -10.27 1.88
C GLU A 455 -7.20 -10.92 3.27
N ASN A 456 -8.10 -10.51 4.17
CA ASN A 456 -8.15 -11.08 5.50
C ASN A 456 -8.87 -12.44 5.56
N GLY A 457 -9.56 -12.87 4.52
CA GLY A 457 -10.27 -14.15 4.47
C GLY A 457 -9.38 -15.34 4.76
N ILE A 458 -8.25 -15.45 4.06
CA ILE A 458 -7.29 -16.53 4.30
C ILE A 458 -6.63 -16.43 5.69
N ARG A 459 -6.35 -15.20 6.16
CA ARG A 459 -5.77 -14.99 7.51
C ARG A 459 -6.69 -15.47 8.61
N VAL A 460 -7.98 -15.18 8.50
CA VAL A 460 -9.00 -15.62 9.47
C VAL A 460 -9.15 -17.14 9.47
N THR A 461 -9.06 -17.80 8.31
CA THR A 461 -9.10 -19.28 8.26
C THR A 461 -7.84 -19.91 8.85
N ILE A 462 -6.66 -19.33 8.63
CA ILE A 462 -5.40 -19.75 9.27
C ILE A 462 -5.48 -19.55 10.79
N TYR A 463 -6.00 -18.38 11.23
CA TYR A 463 -6.23 -18.10 12.64
C TYR A 463 -7.11 -19.18 13.30
N ASN A 464 -8.27 -19.46 12.71
CA ASN A 464 -9.18 -20.48 13.22
C ASN A 464 -8.53 -21.87 13.27
N ALA A 465 -7.77 -22.26 12.23
CA ALA A 465 -7.07 -23.54 12.20
C ALA A 465 -5.98 -23.63 13.29
N ALA A 466 -5.27 -22.52 13.56
CA ALA A 466 -4.29 -22.46 14.63
C ALA A 466 -4.93 -22.55 16.04
N ILE A 467 -6.10 -21.92 16.24
CA ILE A 467 -6.89 -22.07 17.47
C ILE A 467 -7.37 -23.53 17.63
N GLU A 468 -7.86 -24.17 16.56
CA GLU A 468 -8.25 -25.60 16.59
C GLU A 468 -7.07 -26.55 16.90
N GLN A 469 -5.82 -26.15 16.60
CA GLN A 469 -4.59 -26.84 17.02
C GLN A 469 -4.20 -26.55 18.48
N GLY A 470 -4.96 -25.75 19.24
CA GLY A 470 -4.67 -25.39 20.64
C GLY A 470 -3.67 -24.26 20.82
N LYS A 471 -3.35 -23.49 19.77
CA LYS A 471 -2.50 -22.31 19.91
C LYS A 471 -3.28 -21.19 20.61
N THR A 472 -2.57 -20.35 21.37
CA THR A 472 -3.17 -19.16 21.99
C THR A 472 -3.63 -18.16 20.92
N PRO A 473 -4.63 -17.31 21.21
CA PRO A 473 -5.12 -16.30 20.26
C PRO A 473 -4.03 -15.40 19.68
N LYS A 474 -3.07 -14.97 20.51
CA LYS A 474 -1.93 -14.16 20.05
C LYS A 474 -1.02 -14.92 19.10
N ARG A 475 -0.69 -16.18 19.42
CA ARG A 475 0.12 -17.05 18.55
C ARG A 475 -0.58 -17.34 17.24
N ALA A 476 -1.90 -17.59 17.29
CA ALA A 476 -2.72 -17.80 16.10
C ALA A 476 -2.76 -16.54 15.21
N ALA A 477 -2.93 -15.36 15.81
CA ALA A 477 -2.91 -14.07 15.08
C ALA A 477 -1.54 -13.80 14.46
N PHE A 478 -0.45 -14.03 15.20
CA PHE A 478 0.90 -13.91 14.68
C PHE A 478 1.16 -14.85 13.50
N LEU A 479 0.73 -16.13 13.63
CA LEU A 479 0.89 -17.12 12.58
C LEU A 479 0.10 -16.73 11.31
N ALA A 480 -1.14 -16.26 11.47
CA ALA A 480 -1.96 -15.77 10.36
C ALA A 480 -1.32 -14.62 9.60
N ARG A 481 -0.61 -13.73 10.31
CA ARG A 481 0.15 -12.63 9.70
C ARG A 481 1.45 -13.09 9.03
N ASP A 482 2.18 -14.03 9.64
CA ASP A 482 3.48 -14.50 9.15
C ASP A 482 3.34 -15.44 7.93
N LEU A 483 2.18 -16.09 7.76
CA LEU A 483 1.87 -16.95 6.60
C LEU A 483 1.49 -16.16 5.34
N THR A 484 1.19 -14.88 5.47
CA THR A 484 0.95 -13.96 4.37
C THR A 484 1.99 -12.83 4.40
N VAL A 485 1.83 -11.81 3.56
CA VAL A 485 2.68 -10.62 3.65
C VAL A 485 2.24 -9.77 4.84
N ASP A 486 3.13 -9.56 5.80
CA ASP A 486 2.91 -8.64 6.91
C ASP A 486 3.52 -7.27 6.61
N PHE A 487 2.72 -6.36 6.11
CA PHE A 487 3.14 -5.01 5.72
C PHE A 487 3.73 -4.19 6.89
N GLN A 488 3.50 -4.60 8.14
CA GLN A 488 4.06 -3.95 9.33
C GLN A 488 5.49 -4.39 9.64
N LYS A 489 5.94 -5.49 9.03
CA LYS A 489 7.32 -5.96 9.17
C LYS A 489 8.22 -5.12 8.27
N LYS A 490 8.84 -4.09 8.84
CA LYS A 490 9.72 -3.16 8.12
C LYS A 490 11.11 -3.20 8.73
N GLY A 491 12.14 -3.26 7.88
CA GLY A 491 13.52 -3.00 8.29
C GLY A 491 13.79 -1.50 8.36
N GLU A 492 14.98 -1.11 8.81
CA GLU A 492 15.38 0.30 8.96
C GLU A 492 15.35 1.06 7.62
N ILE A 493 15.77 0.42 6.53
CA ILE A 493 15.84 1.00 5.17
C ILE A 493 14.49 0.88 4.45
N THR A 494 13.62 -0.04 4.85
CA THR A 494 12.36 -0.34 4.15
C THR A 494 11.44 0.87 3.94
N PRO A 495 11.27 1.82 4.87
CA PRO A 495 10.46 3.01 4.65
C PRO A 495 10.97 3.89 3.51
N HIS A 496 12.30 3.99 3.34
CA HIS A 496 12.93 4.74 2.26
C HIS A 496 12.75 4.02 0.93
N MET A 497 12.98 2.72 0.91
CA MET A 497 12.80 1.89 -0.29
C MET A 497 11.34 1.85 -0.75
N ASN A 498 10.37 1.76 0.17
CA ASN A 498 8.94 1.83 -0.17
C ASN A 498 8.49 3.21 -0.69
N SER A 499 9.27 4.26 -0.42
CA SER A 499 9.01 5.59 -0.99
C SER A 499 9.46 5.70 -2.45
N LEU A 500 10.42 4.87 -2.85
CA LEU A 500 10.99 4.82 -4.18
C LEU A 500 10.37 3.71 -5.04
N TYR A 501 10.23 2.51 -4.46
CA TYR A 501 9.74 1.32 -5.16
C TYR A 501 8.43 0.87 -4.56
N THR A 502 7.38 0.94 -5.35
CA THR A 502 6.04 0.46 -4.95
C THR A 502 6.10 -1.04 -4.70
N PHE A 503 5.56 -1.49 -3.56
CA PHE A 503 5.52 -2.91 -3.13
C PHE A 503 6.87 -3.55 -2.73
N PHE A 504 7.98 -2.81 -2.60
CA PHE A 504 9.27 -3.35 -2.19
C PHE A 504 9.18 -4.26 -0.95
N ASN A 505 8.52 -3.79 0.11
CA ASN A 505 8.37 -4.56 1.35
C ASN A 505 7.58 -5.87 1.15
N ALA A 506 6.55 -5.86 0.32
CA ALA A 506 5.74 -7.05 0.02
C ALA A 506 6.58 -8.10 -0.71
N SER A 507 7.36 -7.67 -1.71
CA SER A 507 8.24 -8.55 -2.49
C SER A 507 9.34 -9.15 -1.62
N VAL A 508 10.04 -8.34 -0.80
CA VAL A 508 11.09 -8.84 0.11
C VAL A 508 10.53 -9.86 1.09
N GLN A 509 9.35 -9.63 1.66
CA GLN A 509 8.76 -10.57 2.62
C GLN A 509 8.25 -11.84 1.95
N GLY A 510 7.54 -11.71 0.83
CA GLY A 510 7.06 -12.85 0.05
C GLY A 510 8.21 -13.79 -0.33
N ASN A 511 9.26 -13.22 -0.91
CA ASN A 511 10.47 -13.96 -1.31
C ASN A 511 11.19 -14.59 -0.11
N THR A 512 11.35 -13.84 1.00
CA THR A 512 12.01 -14.34 2.20
C THR A 512 11.22 -15.49 2.85
N ASN A 513 9.90 -15.37 2.94
CA ASN A 513 9.04 -16.41 3.53
C ASN A 513 9.02 -17.67 2.65
N PHE A 514 8.93 -17.48 1.33
CA PHE A 514 8.97 -18.58 0.37
C PHE A 514 10.33 -19.29 0.39
N ALA A 515 11.45 -18.56 0.35
CA ALA A 515 12.79 -19.15 0.43
C ALA A 515 13.02 -19.93 1.74
N LYS A 516 12.55 -19.41 2.88
CA LYS A 516 12.60 -20.12 4.16
C LYS A 516 11.74 -21.39 4.14
N ALA A 517 10.53 -21.35 3.56
CA ALA A 517 9.65 -22.49 3.42
C ALA A 517 10.30 -23.57 2.54
N LEU A 518 10.88 -23.17 1.41
CA LEU A 518 11.60 -24.07 0.50
C LEU A 518 12.83 -24.70 1.17
N TYR A 519 13.65 -23.89 1.87
CA TYR A 519 14.85 -24.41 2.53
C TYR A 519 14.51 -25.41 3.64
N ARG A 520 13.53 -25.13 4.49
CA ARG A 520 13.25 -25.86 5.74
C ARG A 520 12.29 -27.03 5.57
N SER A 521 11.40 -27.01 4.56
CA SER A 521 10.32 -27.99 4.44
C SER A 521 10.51 -28.96 3.30
N ARG A 522 10.62 -30.26 3.62
CA ARG A 522 10.61 -31.32 2.59
C ARG A 522 9.30 -31.34 1.80
N LYS A 523 8.17 -31.05 2.46
CA LYS A 523 6.85 -31.01 1.80
C LYS A 523 6.82 -29.93 0.71
N VAL A 524 7.37 -28.74 0.99
CA VAL A 524 7.44 -27.65 0.01
C VAL A 524 8.37 -28.00 -1.14
N LYS A 525 9.52 -28.64 -0.88
CA LYS A 525 10.43 -29.11 -1.95
C LYS A 525 9.75 -30.10 -2.90
N VAL A 526 9.00 -31.05 -2.35
CA VAL A 526 8.21 -32.00 -3.15
C VAL A 526 7.12 -31.29 -3.95
N ALA A 527 6.41 -30.34 -3.34
CA ALA A 527 5.39 -29.56 -4.03
C ALA A 527 5.99 -28.74 -5.19
N MET A 528 7.17 -28.14 -5.00
CA MET A 528 7.87 -27.40 -6.08
C MET A 528 8.37 -28.34 -7.19
N GLY A 529 8.83 -29.55 -6.85
CA GLY A 529 9.16 -30.59 -7.83
C GLY A 529 7.93 -30.99 -8.66
N ALA A 530 6.77 -31.18 -8.00
CA ALA A 530 5.50 -31.43 -8.70
C ALA A 530 5.08 -30.27 -9.60
N LEU A 531 5.36 -29.03 -9.18
CA LEU A 531 5.09 -27.82 -9.98
C LEU A 531 5.96 -27.78 -11.24
N ILE A 532 7.24 -28.17 -11.17
CA ILE A 532 8.13 -28.31 -12.33
C ILE A 532 7.55 -29.37 -13.30
N MET A 533 7.18 -30.54 -12.79
CA MET A 533 6.60 -31.59 -13.63
C MET A 533 5.29 -31.17 -14.30
N ALA A 534 4.46 -30.39 -13.58
CA ALA A 534 3.22 -29.85 -14.13
C ALA A 534 3.48 -28.79 -15.21
N GLY A 535 4.51 -27.94 -15.04
CA GLY A 535 4.95 -27.00 -16.08
C GLY A 535 5.44 -27.69 -17.35
N TYR A 536 6.21 -28.78 -17.18
CA TYR A 536 6.61 -29.65 -18.30
C TYR A 536 5.39 -30.22 -19.04
N ALA A 537 4.48 -30.83 -18.28
CA ALA A 537 3.27 -31.41 -18.85
C ALA A 537 2.39 -30.34 -19.56
N GLN A 538 2.31 -29.11 -19.01
CA GLN A 538 1.59 -28.00 -19.64
C GLN A 538 2.14 -27.72 -21.05
N HIS A 539 3.47 -27.67 -21.20
CA HIS A 539 4.08 -27.40 -22.51
C HIS A 539 3.67 -28.47 -23.53
N VAL A 540 3.80 -29.75 -23.16
CA VAL A 540 3.45 -30.86 -24.04
C VAL A 540 1.95 -30.86 -24.38
N ILE A 541 1.09 -30.62 -23.38
CA ILE A 541 -0.37 -30.56 -23.56
C ILE A 541 -0.75 -29.41 -24.49
N ASN A 542 -0.22 -28.20 -24.26
CA ASN A 542 -0.58 -27.04 -25.08
C ASN A 542 -0.05 -27.17 -26.52
N SER A 543 1.15 -27.73 -26.73
CA SER A 543 1.68 -28.01 -28.07
C SER A 543 0.79 -28.95 -28.87
N ALA A 544 0.07 -29.88 -28.16
CA ALA A 544 -0.82 -30.84 -28.79
C ALA A 544 -2.27 -30.33 -28.90
N LEU A 545 -2.74 -29.49 -27.99
CA LEU A 545 -4.15 -29.07 -27.93
C LEU A 545 -4.43 -27.74 -28.62
N ALA A 546 -3.48 -26.83 -28.70
CA ALA A 546 -3.70 -25.53 -29.33
C ALA A 546 -4.04 -25.69 -30.82
N GLY A 547 -5.04 -24.96 -31.26
CA GLY A 547 -5.37 -24.87 -32.70
C GLY A 547 -4.34 -24.02 -33.43
N ASP A 548 -4.36 -24.14 -34.76
CA ASP A 548 -3.58 -23.26 -35.62
C ASP A 548 -4.26 -21.89 -35.74
N ASP A 549 -3.43 -20.89 -35.97
CA ASP A 549 -3.93 -19.55 -36.24
C ASP A 549 -4.31 -19.40 -37.73
N ASP A 550 -4.73 -18.20 -38.13
CA ASP A 550 -5.14 -17.93 -39.54
C ASP A 550 -3.97 -18.03 -40.54
N ASP A 551 -2.72 -18.04 -40.02
CA ASP A 551 -1.50 -18.21 -40.82
C ASP A 551 -1.07 -19.69 -40.88
N GLY A 552 -1.81 -20.62 -40.26
CA GLY A 552 -1.49 -22.05 -40.18
C GLY A 552 -0.38 -22.38 -39.16
N GLU A 553 -0.02 -21.43 -38.27
CA GLU A 553 0.94 -21.63 -37.18
C GLU A 553 0.21 -22.01 -35.89
N ASN A 554 0.75 -22.98 -35.16
CA ASN A 554 0.20 -23.34 -33.86
C ASN A 554 0.14 -22.13 -32.90
N ALA A 555 -1.06 -21.82 -32.41
CA ALA A 555 -1.34 -20.64 -31.61
C ALA A 555 -0.50 -20.58 -30.29
N TYR A 556 -0.21 -21.74 -29.68
CA TYR A 556 0.63 -21.83 -28.50
C TYR A 556 2.09 -21.44 -28.81
N LYS A 557 2.66 -21.96 -29.91
CA LYS A 557 4.05 -21.63 -30.30
C LYS A 557 4.20 -20.16 -30.65
N LYS A 558 3.23 -19.60 -31.35
CA LYS A 558 3.16 -18.17 -31.66
C LYS A 558 3.12 -17.31 -30.39
N MET A 559 2.29 -17.67 -29.44
CA MET A 559 2.17 -16.95 -28.18
C MET A 559 3.44 -17.05 -27.34
N LEU A 560 4.13 -18.21 -27.30
CA LEU A 560 5.43 -18.36 -26.62
C LEU A 560 6.47 -17.38 -27.14
N ARG A 561 6.45 -17.08 -28.44
CA ARG A 561 7.37 -16.14 -29.07
C ARG A 561 6.98 -14.68 -28.83
N ASN A 562 5.70 -14.36 -28.93
CA ASN A 562 5.21 -12.98 -28.93
C ASN A 562 4.82 -12.46 -27.54
N GLU A 563 4.37 -13.35 -26.64
CA GLU A 563 3.89 -13.01 -25.29
C GLU A 563 4.49 -13.91 -24.20
N PRO A 564 5.82 -14.07 -24.12
CA PRO A 564 6.45 -14.98 -23.17
C PRO A 564 6.09 -14.67 -21.72
N TRP A 565 5.87 -13.37 -21.40
CA TRP A 565 5.52 -12.92 -20.03
C TRP A 565 4.20 -13.52 -19.51
N THR A 566 3.27 -13.93 -20.39
CA THR A 566 2.03 -14.58 -19.98
C THR A 566 2.31 -15.97 -19.40
N PHE A 567 3.22 -16.73 -20.00
CA PHE A 567 3.66 -18.04 -19.48
C PHE A 567 4.57 -17.95 -18.27
N GLU A 568 5.35 -16.88 -18.18
CA GLU A 568 6.28 -16.66 -17.08
C GLU A 568 5.56 -16.41 -15.74
N ARG A 569 4.30 -15.95 -15.78
CA ARG A 569 3.54 -15.52 -14.61
C ARG A 569 2.29 -16.34 -14.32
N ASN A 570 1.86 -17.16 -15.26
CA ASN A 570 0.60 -17.89 -15.18
C ASN A 570 0.74 -19.35 -15.60
N ILE A 571 -0.14 -20.19 -15.06
CA ILE A 571 -0.51 -21.46 -15.69
C ILE A 571 -1.38 -21.10 -16.88
N VAL A 572 -1.04 -21.56 -18.07
CA VAL A 572 -1.80 -21.30 -19.29
C VAL A 572 -2.23 -22.63 -19.89
N LEU A 573 -3.52 -22.81 -20.15
CA LEU A 573 -4.08 -24.01 -20.78
C LEU A 573 -4.92 -23.62 -21.97
N PHE A 574 -4.49 -24.05 -23.18
CA PHE A 574 -5.24 -23.85 -24.41
C PHE A 574 -6.47 -24.74 -24.44
N LEU A 575 -7.55 -24.21 -24.99
CA LEU A 575 -8.74 -25.00 -25.28
C LEU A 575 -8.49 -25.86 -26.54
N PRO A 576 -8.98 -27.12 -26.57
CA PRO A 576 -8.72 -28.03 -27.67
C PRO A 576 -9.14 -27.45 -29.05
N GLY A 577 -8.20 -27.43 -29.99
CA GLY A 577 -8.43 -26.94 -31.35
C GLY A 577 -8.74 -25.43 -31.44
N SER A 578 -8.44 -24.64 -30.39
CA SER A 578 -8.80 -23.23 -30.33
C SER A 578 -7.57 -22.33 -30.14
N LYS A 579 -7.72 -21.05 -30.48
CA LYS A 579 -6.76 -19.99 -30.15
C LYS A 579 -6.97 -19.45 -28.73
N ASP A 580 -8.04 -19.90 -28.07
CA ASP A 580 -8.42 -19.43 -26.73
C ASP A 580 -7.71 -20.23 -25.65
N TYR A 581 -7.42 -19.57 -24.53
CA TYR A 581 -6.76 -20.19 -23.40
C TYR A 581 -7.27 -19.66 -22.06
N ILE A 582 -7.15 -20.51 -21.04
CA ILE A 582 -7.37 -20.14 -19.64
C ILE A 582 -6.00 -19.88 -19.01
N LYS A 583 -5.91 -18.83 -18.19
CA LYS A 583 -4.71 -18.50 -17.42
C LYS A 583 -5.01 -18.36 -15.93
N ILE A 584 -4.14 -18.93 -15.09
CA ILE A 584 -4.25 -18.89 -13.64
C ILE A 584 -2.98 -18.26 -13.09
N PRO A 585 -3.04 -17.08 -12.45
CA PRO A 585 -1.86 -16.41 -11.89
C PRO A 585 -1.16 -17.28 -10.84
N LEU A 586 0.16 -17.34 -10.88
CA LEU A 586 0.99 -18.04 -9.91
C LEU A 586 1.41 -17.14 -8.75
N GLY A 587 1.54 -17.73 -7.56
CA GLY A 587 2.01 -17.06 -6.36
C GLY A 587 3.50 -16.71 -6.40
N PHE A 588 3.96 -15.94 -5.40
CA PHE A 588 5.36 -15.47 -5.30
C PHE A 588 6.37 -16.62 -5.35
N GLY A 589 7.31 -16.53 -6.30
CA GLY A 589 8.38 -17.50 -6.51
C GLY A 589 7.96 -18.84 -7.11
N MET A 590 6.67 -19.16 -7.12
CA MET A 590 6.16 -20.42 -7.71
C MET A 590 6.29 -20.43 -9.23
N ASN A 591 6.13 -19.27 -9.84
CA ASN A 591 6.27 -19.09 -11.28
C ASN A 591 7.66 -19.48 -11.81
N ALA A 592 8.73 -19.31 -11.05
CA ALA A 592 10.08 -19.74 -11.45
C ALA A 592 10.15 -21.26 -11.62
N PHE A 593 9.54 -22.04 -10.71
CA PHE A 593 9.52 -23.50 -10.78
C PHE A 593 8.64 -24.00 -11.92
N TRP A 594 7.47 -23.38 -12.09
CA TRP A 594 6.57 -23.70 -13.20
C TRP A 594 7.24 -23.43 -14.54
N HIS A 595 7.85 -22.26 -14.69
CA HIS A 595 8.54 -21.86 -15.92
C HIS A 595 9.74 -22.76 -16.23
N LEU A 596 10.51 -23.16 -15.21
CA LEU A 596 11.61 -24.13 -15.38
C LEU A 596 11.10 -25.43 -16.00
N GLY A 597 9.95 -25.94 -15.54
CA GLY A 597 9.30 -27.12 -16.12
C GLY A 597 8.86 -26.89 -17.56
N SER A 598 8.24 -25.76 -17.86
CA SER A 598 7.80 -25.40 -19.21
C SER A 598 8.97 -25.29 -20.20
N GLN A 599 10.08 -24.67 -19.77
CA GLN A 599 11.31 -24.59 -20.60
C GLN A 599 11.96 -25.96 -20.82
N ALA A 600 11.97 -26.83 -19.80
CA ALA A 600 12.41 -28.20 -19.95
C ALA A 600 11.56 -28.96 -20.98
N GLY A 601 10.25 -28.73 -20.99
CA GLY A 601 9.35 -29.23 -22.03
C GLY A 601 9.73 -28.71 -23.43
N ALA A 602 9.92 -27.41 -23.57
CA ALA A 602 10.27 -26.78 -24.84
C ALA A 602 11.61 -27.26 -25.41
N ILE A 603 12.59 -27.48 -24.52
CA ILE A 603 13.90 -28.03 -24.93
C ILE A 603 13.74 -29.49 -25.41
N THR A 604 12.97 -30.32 -24.71
CA THR A 604 12.81 -31.75 -25.03
C THR A 604 11.97 -31.99 -26.28
N THR A 605 11.06 -31.07 -26.60
CA THR A 605 10.24 -31.12 -27.84
C THR A 605 10.95 -30.46 -29.03
N GLY A 606 12.12 -29.86 -28.82
CA GLY A 606 12.84 -29.14 -29.88
C GLY A 606 12.28 -27.76 -30.23
N ASP A 607 11.32 -27.27 -29.47
CA ASP A 607 10.73 -25.94 -29.69
C ASP A 607 11.67 -24.80 -29.25
N LYS A 608 12.72 -25.12 -28.48
CA LYS A 608 13.70 -24.15 -27.98
C LYS A 608 15.08 -24.78 -27.81
N GLY A 609 16.15 -24.02 -28.10
CA GLY A 609 17.51 -24.43 -27.84
C GLY A 609 17.80 -24.58 -26.35
N PHE A 610 18.72 -25.50 -26.00
CA PHE A 610 19.12 -25.75 -24.62
C PHE A 610 19.65 -24.48 -23.92
N LEU A 611 20.49 -23.73 -24.61
CA LEU A 611 21.09 -22.51 -24.06
C LEU A 611 20.03 -21.43 -23.79
N ASP A 612 19.15 -21.20 -24.75
CA ASP A 612 18.10 -20.18 -24.68
C ASP A 612 17.08 -20.51 -23.58
N GLY A 613 16.62 -21.76 -23.51
CA GLY A 613 15.70 -22.21 -22.46
C GLY A 613 16.32 -22.12 -21.04
N THR A 614 17.63 -22.37 -20.94
CA THR A 614 18.34 -22.23 -19.65
C THR A 614 18.49 -20.77 -19.25
N LEU A 615 18.90 -19.89 -20.17
CA LEU A 615 19.04 -18.47 -19.90
C LEU A 615 17.69 -17.82 -19.53
N ASP A 616 16.63 -18.17 -20.22
CA ASP A 616 15.28 -17.71 -19.87
C ASP A 616 14.84 -18.18 -18.49
N SER A 617 15.14 -19.43 -18.13
CA SER A 617 14.82 -19.95 -16.79
C SER A 617 15.57 -19.18 -15.70
N ILE A 618 16.82 -18.84 -15.92
CA ILE A 618 17.62 -18.02 -14.99
C ILE A 618 17.06 -16.60 -14.90
N ARG A 619 16.72 -16.00 -16.04
CA ARG A 619 16.09 -14.66 -16.09
C ARG A 619 14.79 -14.62 -15.32
N VAL A 620 13.88 -15.56 -15.57
CA VAL A 620 12.56 -15.62 -14.89
C VAL A 620 12.72 -15.91 -13.39
N ALA A 621 13.67 -16.77 -13.00
CA ALA A 621 13.98 -17.00 -11.60
C ALA A 621 14.51 -15.72 -10.93
N PHE A 622 15.39 -14.98 -11.59
CA PHE A 622 15.87 -13.69 -11.08
C PHE A 622 14.72 -12.69 -10.92
N ASP A 623 13.87 -12.53 -11.93
CA ASP A 623 12.72 -11.62 -11.90
C ASP A 623 11.71 -12.00 -10.81
N ALA A 624 11.45 -13.31 -10.62
CA ALA A 624 10.53 -13.80 -9.61
C ALA A 624 10.97 -13.46 -8.17
N PHE A 625 12.28 -13.38 -7.93
CA PHE A 625 12.85 -13.09 -6.61
C PHE A 625 13.41 -11.67 -6.47
N ASN A 626 13.35 -10.86 -7.50
CA ASN A 626 13.82 -9.48 -7.45
C ASN A 626 12.79 -8.56 -6.75
N PRO A 627 13.16 -7.90 -5.63
CA PRO A 627 12.25 -7.03 -4.90
C PRO A 627 12.06 -5.63 -5.52
N LEU A 628 12.89 -5.26 -6.51
CA LEU A 628 12.88 -3.93 -7.13
C LEU A 628 11.91 -3.85 -8.33
N GLY A 629 11.46 -4.97 -8.84
CA GLY A 629 10.54 -5.05 -9.97
C GLY A 629 11.04 -5.96 -11.07
N SER A 630 10.21 -6.23 -12.08
CA SER A 630 10.54 -6.98 -13.29
C SER A 630 10.77 -6.01 -14.44
N GLY A 631 11.76 -6.26 -15.28
CA GLY A 631 12.12 -5.45 -16.45
C GLY A 631 13.61 -5.55 -16.80
N GLY A 632 14.08 -4.74 -17.73
CA GLY A 632 15.52 -4.67 -18.06
C GLY A 632 16.35 -4.14 -16.90
N TRP A 633 17.66 -4.42 -16.89
CA TRP A 633 18.58 -4.04 -15.81
C TRP A 633 18.52 -2.55 -15.41
N VAL A 634 18.24 -1.67 -16.37
CA VAL A 634 18.14 -0.22 -16.15
C VAL A 634 16.81 0.12 -15.47
N SER A 635 15.69 -0.42 -15.94
CA SER A 635 14.35 -0.20 -15.34
C SER A 635 14.26 -0.78 -13.92
N MET A 636 14.97 -1.85 -13.60
CA MET A 636 15.08 -2.39 -12.24
C MET A 636 15.78 -1.42 -11.27
N ALA A 637 16.76 -0.66 -11.74
CA ALA A 637 17.53 0.28 -10.92
C ALA A 637 16.79 1.61 -10.71
N LEU A 638 15.79 1.92 -11.55
CA LEU A 638 15.02 3.17 -11.48
C LEU A 638 13.89 3.06 -10.47
N PRO A 639 13.67 4.09 -9.64
CA PRO A 639 12.50 4.15 -8.77
C PRO A 639 11.20 4.16 -9.57
N SER A 640 10.21 3.34 -9.19
CA SER A 640 8.90 3.23 -9.87
C SER A 640 8.16 4.58 -10.01
N VAL A 641 8.51 5.55 -9.17
CA VAL A 641 7.98 6.92 -9.24
C VAL A 641 8.54 7.71 -10.42
N ILE A 642 9.72 7.33 -10.92
CA ILE A 642 10.44 7.99 -12.03
C ILE A 642 10.27 7.23 -13.35
N ASP A 643 9.79 5.98 -13.28
CA ASP A 643 9.59 5.13 -14.47
C ASP A 643 8.93 5.85 -15.66
N PRO A 644 7.83 6.63 -15.48
CA PRO A 644 7.17 7.26 -16.63
C PRO A 644 8.05 8.26 -17.37
N ILE A 645 8.92 8.96 -16.66
CA ILE A 645 9.83 9.93 -17.27
C ILE A 645 10.89 9.20 -18.11
N TRP A 646 11.42 8.11 -17.56
CA TRP A 646 12.41 7.27 -18.24
C TRP A 646 11.79 6.55 -19.44
N GLU A 647 10.64 5.90 -19.27
CA GLU A 647 9.96 5.14 -20.33
C GLU A 647 9.56 6.06 -21.48
N LEU A 648 9.04 7.27 -21.22
CA LEU A 648 8.77 8.27 -22.26
C LEU A 648 10.05 8.77 -22.92
N GLY A 649 11.14 8.98 -22.16
CA GLY A 649 12.41 9.44 -22.68
C GLY A 649 13.11 8.41 -23.61
N THR A 650 12.94 7.13 -23.31
CA THR A 650 13.49 6.01 -24.09
C THR A 650 12.52 5.48 -25.14
N ASN A 651 11.28 5.94 -25.14
CA ASN A 651 10.18 5.40 -25.96
C ASN A 651 9.98 3.90 -25.78
N GLN A 652 10.16 3.38 -24.58
CA GLN A 652 9.97 1.96 -24.27
C GLN A 652 9.22 1.80 -22.96
N ASN A 653 8.11 1.06 -22.99
CA ASN A 653 7.41 0.68 -21.78
C ASN A 653 8.11 -0.49 -21.07
N PHE A 654 7.66 -0.90 -19.88
CA PHE A 654 8.22 -1.99 -19.07
C PHE A 654 8.33 -3.34 -19.83
N SER A 655 7.56 -3.53 -20.91
CA SER A 655 7.59 -4.73 -21.75
C SER A 655 8.50 -4.56 -22.97
N GLY A 656 9.22 -3.44 -23.09
CA GLY A 656 10.09 -3.13 -24.21
C GLY A 656 9.38 -2.63 -25.48
N ASN A 657 8.04 -2.45 -25.43
CA ASN A 657 7.27 -1.96 -26.57
C ASN A 657 7.32 -0.43 -26.65
N PRO A 658 7.37 0.15 -27.87
CA PRO A 658 7.35 1.60 -28.02
C PRO A 658 6.03 2.20 -27.52
N ILE A 659 6.13 3.34 -26.82
CA ILE A 659 4.98 4.09 -26.26
C ILE A 659 4.34 4.96 -27.33
N TYR A 660 5.15 5.55 -28.22
CA TYR A 660 4.69 6.39 -29.31
C TYR A 660 5.41 6.02 -30.60
N PRO A 661 4.86 6.39 -31.79
CA PRO A 661 5.47 6.09 -33.07
C PRO A 661 6.90 6.61 -33.17
N GLN A 662 7.84 5.78 -33.62
CA GLN A 662 9.20 6.23 -33.90
C GLN A 662 9.23 7.12 -35.16
N GLU A 663 9.94 8.23 -35.08
CA GLU A 663 10.19 9.10 -36.22
C GLU A 663 11.11 8.36 -37.22
N ASN A 664 10.73 8.43 -38.49
CA ASN A 664 11.63 7.94 -39.51
C ASN A 664 12.83 8.91 -39.63
N GLN A 665 14.01 8.46 -39.22
CA GLN A 665 15.24 9.24 -39.23
C GLN A 665 15.63 9.74 -40.62
N PHE A 666 15.09 9.13 -41.68
CA PHE A 666 15.34 9.47 -43.09
C PHE A 666 14.24 10.33 -43.72
N ASP A 667 13.24 10.80 -42.96
CA ASP A 667 12.23 11.74 -43.44
C ASP A 667 12.73 13.18 -43.26
N PRO A 668 12.99 13.94 -44.32
CA PRO A 668 13.55 15.29 -44.21
C PRO A 668 12.54 16.32 -43.64
N ALA A 669 11.25 16.00 -43.56
CA ALA A 669 10.22 16.88 -43.06
C ALA A 669 9.13 16.06 -42.34
N PRO A 670 9.38 15.51 -41.15
CA PRO A 670 8.37 14.73 -40.43
C PRO A 670 7.22 15.62 -39.99
N PRO A 671 5.98 15.12 -39.97
CA PRO A 671 4.85 15.87 -39.45
C PRO A 671 5.01 16.15 -37.95
N PRO A 672 4.33 17.16 -37.38
CA PRO A 672 4.34 17.40 -35.96
C PRO A 672 4.04 16.16 -35.14
N LYS A 673 4.60 16.03 -33.94
CA LYS A 673 4.38 14.88 -33.01
C LYS A 673 2.90 14.71 -32.68
N SER A 674 2.18 15.79 -32.49
CA SER A 674 0.72 15.82 -32.27
C SER A 674 -0.10 15.19 -33.40
N GLU A 675 0.46 15.11 -34.62
CA GLU A 675 -0.17 14.48 -35.78
C GLU A 675 0.23 12.99 -35.95
N GLN A 676 1.17 12.52 -35.14
CA GLN A 676 1.66 11.15 -35.19
C GLN A 676 1.13 10.37 -33.99
N ALA A 677 0.32 9.33 -34.25
CA ALA A 677 -0.23 8.47 -33.21
C ALA A 677 -0.40 7.04 -33.74
N PHE A 678 -0.36 6.06 -32.82
CA PHE A 678 -0.79 4.70 -33.17
C PHE A 678 -2.28 4.66 -33.49
N SER A 679 -2.70 3.71 -34.34
CA SER A 679 -4.12 3.56 -34.68
C SER A 679 -5.02 3.28 -33.48
N SER A 680 -4.46 2.68 -32.41
CA SER A 680 -5.14 2.36 -31.15
C SER A 680 -5.32 3.54 -30.21
N THR A 681 -4.65 4.68 -30.43
CA THR A 681 -4.70 5.84 -29.53
C THR A 681 -6.11 6.44 -29.51
N HIS A 682 -6.64 6.63 -28.30
CA HIS A 682 -8.00 7.14 -28.13
C HIS A 682 -8.15 8.57 -28.69
N PRO A 683 -9.25 8.87 -29.43
CA PRO A 683 -9.45 10.17 -30.10
C PRO A 683 -9.32 11.40 -29.20
N ALA A 684 -9.70 11.29 -27.93
CA ALA A 684 -9.59 12.38 -26.98
C ALA A 684 -8.14 12.84 -26.76
N PHE A 685 -7.16 11.91 -26.77
CA PHE A 685 -5.75 12.25 -26.60
C PHE A 685 -5.15 12.84 -27.89
N ARG A 686 -5.61 12.39 -29.04
CA ARG A 686 -5.26 13.01 -30.35
C ARG A 686 -5.74 14.46 -30.40
N TRP A 687 -7.02 14.68 -30.09
CA TRP A 687 -7.58 16.05 -30.01
C TRP A 687 -6.83 16.91 -28.99
N GLY A 688 -6.48 16.35 -27.83
CA GLY A 688 -5.71 17.02 -26.77
C GLY A 688 -4.33 17.45 -27.24
N ALA A 689 -3.57 16.58 -27.89
CA ALA A 689 -2.23 16.86 -28.42
C ALA A 689 -2.28 17.90 -29.56
N GLU A 690 -3.19 17.76 -30.50
CA GLU A 690 -3.42 18.73 -31.57
C GLU A 690 -3.79 20.12 -31.00
N THR A 691 -4.64 20.15 -29.99
CA THR A 691 -5.06 21.40 -29.33
C THR A 691 -3.87 22.07 -28.64
N LEU A 692 -3.05 21.31 -27.89
CA LEU A 692 -1.83 21.81 -27.26
C LEU A 692 -0.85 22.39 -28.28
N ASN A 693 -0.63 21.69 -29.39
CA ASN A 693 0.21 22.16 -30.49
C ASN A 693 -0.32 23.48 -31.06
N LYS A 694 -1.62 23.57 -31.38
CA LYS A 694 -2.24 24.78 -31.95
C LYS A 694 -2.20 25.98 -31.00
N ILE A 695 -2.53 25.79 -29.72
CA ILE A 695 -2.48 26.86 -28.70
C ILE A 695 -1.06 27.39 -28.50
N SER A 696 -0.06 26.51 -28.65
CA SER A 696 1.36 26.90 -28.51
C SER A 696 1.99 27.45 -29.79
N GLY A 697 1.20 27.79 -30.82
CA GLY A 697 1.64 28.44 -32.04
C GLY A 697 1.96 27.49 -33.20
N GLY A 698 1.62 26.22 -33.08
CA GLY A 698 1.78 25.21 -34.12
C GLY A 698 0.58 25.11 -35.08
N SER A 699 0.67 24.18 -36.03
CA SER A 699 -0.37 23.83 -37.00
C SER A 699 -0.27 22.35 -37.36
N ASP A 700 -1.15 21.87 -38.22
CA ASP A 700 -1.12 20.47 -38.72
C ASP A 700 0.18 20.14 -39.49
N LYS A 701 1.02 21.16 -39.82
CA LYS A 701 2.27 21.00 -40.57
C LYS A 701 3.51 21.50 -39.86
N LEU A 702 3.36 22.34 -38.84
CA LEU A 702 4.45 22.97 -38.12
C LEU A 702 4.29 22.73 -36.61
N PRO A 703 5.35 22.29 -35.93
CA PRO A 703 5.32 22.09 -34.47
C PRO A 703 5.21 23.43 -33.73
N GLY A 704 4.37 23.49 -32.71
CA GLY A 704 4.30 24.59 -31.75
C GLY A 704 5.36 24.48 -30.65
N ALA A 705 5.33 25.41 -29.68
CA ALA A 705 6.22 25.35 -28.52
C ALA A 705 5.96 24.09 -27.65
N VAL A 706 4.73 23.57 -27.67
CA VAL A 706 4.34 22.31 -27.01
C VAL A 706 3.79 21.37 -28.07
N ASP A 707 4.64 20.48 -28.56
CA ASP A 707 4.29 19.46 -29.54
C ASP A 707 4.62 18.08 -28.96
N VAL A 708 3.58 17.32 -28.60
CA VAL A 708 3.67 16.02 -27.90
C VAL A 708 2.90 14.94 -28.66
N TYR A 709 3.39 13.71 -28.58
CA TYR A 709 2.67 12.55 -29.12
C TYR A 709 1.35 12.33 -28.36
N PRO A 710 0.23 12.09 -29.02
CA PRO A 710 -1.02 11.70 -28.39
C PRO A 710 -0.88 10.49 -27.46
N ASP A 711 -0.09 9.49 -27.87
CA ASP A 711 0.22 8.28 -27.13
C ASP A 711 0.94 8.56 -25.81
N SER A 712 1.79 9.60 -25.77
CA SER A 712 2.45 10.04 -24.52
C SER A 712 1.45 10.57 -23.51
N LEU A 713 0.42 11.30 -23.96
CA LEU A 713 -0.66 11.79 -23.10
C LEU A 713 -1.51 10.62 -22.58
N GLU A 714 -1.83 9.66 -23.45
CA GLU A 714 -2.58 8.45 -23.08
C GLU A 714 -1.79 7.59 -22.08
N TYR A 715 -0.48 7.44 -22.31
CA TYR A 715 0.42 6.73 -21.40
C TYR A 715 0.46 7.39 -20.02
N LEU A 716 0.65 8.72 -19.93
CA LEU A 716 0.64 9.47 -18.67
C LEU A 716 -0.71 9.39 -17.96
N TRP A 717 -1.81 9.47 -18.70
CA TRP A 717 -3.15 9.28 -18.15
C TRP A 717 -3.31 7.87 -17.58
N GLY A 718 -2.88 6.85 -18.31
CA GLY A 718 -2.86 5.46 -17.85
C GLY A 718 -2.01 5.24 -16.60
N TRP A 719 -0.86 5.90 -16.52
CA TRP A 719 -0.02 5.87 -15.32
C TRP A 719 -0.69 6.56 -14.13
N PHE A 720 -1.31 7.72 -14.34
CA PHE A 720 -1.96 8.49 -13.29
C PHE A 720 -3.24 7.84 -12.77
N THR A 721 -4.03 7.23 -13.64
CA THR A 721 -5.29 6.56 -13.28
C THR A 721 -5.11 5.07 -12.94
N GLY A 722 -4.03 4.45 -13.39
CA GLY A 722 -3.62 3.09 -13.08
C GLY A 722 -4.67 2.04 -13.40
N GLY A 723 -4.80 1.06 -12.51
CA GLY A 723 -5.77 -0.03 -12.63
C GLY A 723 -7.23 0.42 -12.57
N VAL A 724 -7.52 1.48 -11.80
CA VAL A 724 -8.88 2.05 -11.71
C VAL A 724 -9.33 2.62 -13.05
N GLY A 725 -8.49 3.42 -13.72
CA GLY A 725 -8.80 4.01 -15.02
C GLY A 725 -9.01 2.95 -16.09
N ARG A 726 -8.14 1.94 -16.12
CA ARG A 726 -8.27 0.78 -17.01
C ARG A 726 -9.55 -0.01 -16.76
N PHE A 727 -9.89 -0.26 -15.50
CA PHE A 727 -11.12 -0.96 -15.13
C PHE A 727 -12.37 -0.18 -15.56
N ALA A 728 -12.38 1.14 -15.34
CA ALA A 728 -13.50 2.01 -15.74
C ALA A 728 -13.68 2.03 -17.26
N ALA A 729 -12.59 2.19 -18.02
CA ALA A 729 -12.62 2.17 -19.49
C ALA A 729 -13.14 0.83 -20.03
N GLN A 730 -12.65 -0.30 -19.50
CA GLN A 730 -13.11 -1.63 -19.90
C GLN A 730 -14.57 -1.90 -19.53
N THR A 731 -15.02 -1.39 -18.37
CA THR A 731 -16.42 -1.51 -17.98
C THR A 731 -17.34 -0.71 -18.92
N ALA A 732 -16.92 0.50 -19.30
CA ALA A 732 -17.65 1.31 -20.27
C ALA A 732 -17.71 0.64 -21.66
N GLU A 733 -16.58 0.12 -22.15
CA GLU A 733 -16.51 -0.62 -23.40
C GLU A 733 -17.40 -1.89 -23.39
N THR A 734 -17.34 -2.65 -22.28
CA THR A 734 -18.18 -3.85 -22.12
C THR A 734 -19.67 -3.51 -22.08
N ALA A 735 -20.05 -2.40 -21.43
CA ALA A 735 -21.43 -1.94 -21.39
C ALA A 735 -21.93 -1.52 -22.76
N GLN A 736 -21.09 -0.80 -23.55
CA GLN A 736 -21.41 -0.42 -24.93
C GLN A 736 -21.61 -1.67 -25.81
N ARG A 737 -20.67 -2.63 -25.77
CA ARG A 737 -20.77 -3.91 -26.50
C ARG A 737 -21.96 -4.75 -26.07
N GLY A 738 -22.34 -4.72 -24.77
CA GLY A 738 -23.55 -5.38 -24.30
C GLY A 738 -24.83 -4.83 -24.94
N VAL A 739 -24.85 -3.53 -25.24
CA VAL A 739 -25.94 -2.90 -26.01
C VAL A 739 -25.93 -3.35 -27.48
N GLU A 740 -24.75 -3.55 -28.07
CA GLU A 740 -24.52 -4.02 -29.44
C GLU A 740 -24.65 -5.54 -29.59
N MET A 741 -24.90 -6.31 -28.50
CA MET A 741 -24.93 -7.77 -28.43
C MET A 741 -23.62 -8.46 -28.89
N ASP A 742 -22.50 -7.77 -28.86
CA ASP A 742 -21.16 -8.27 -29.19
C ASP A 742 -20.34 -8.55 -27.89
N PHE A 743 -20.57 -9.73 -27.31
CA PHE A 743 -19.89 -10.12 -26.08
C PHE A 743 -18.55 -10.78 -26.35
N GLU A 744 -17.45 -10.09 -26.00
CA GLU A 744 -16.09 -10.65 -26.06
C GLU A 744 -15.54 -10.93 -24.64
N PRO A 745 -15.41 -12.22 -24.23
CA PRO A 745 -14.91 -12.60 -22.90
C PRO A 745 -13.52 -12.01 -22.60
N LYS A 746 -12.62 -11.97 -23.58
CA LYS A 746 -11.24 -11.45 -23.43
C LYS A 746 -11.15 -9.95 -23.13
N LYS A 747 -12.23 -9.18 -23.40
CA LYS A 747 -12.30 -7.74 -23.12
C LYS A 747 -13.13 -7.41 -21.89
N THR A 748 -13.87 -8.38 -21.35
CA THR A 748 -14.75 -8.20 -20.20
C THR A 748 -13.94 -8.09 -18.90
N PRO A 749 -14.18 -7.08 -18.04
CA PRO A 749 -13.55 -6.95 -16.74
C PRO A 749 -13.69 -8.25 -15.91
N PHE A 750 -12.68 -8.57 -15.12
CA PHE A 750 -12.51 -9.82 -14.37
C PHE A 750 -12.25 -11.05 -15.27
N ILE A 751 -13.05 -11.34 -16.30
CA ILE A 751 -12.91 -12.51 -17.17
C ILE A 751 -11.56 -12.50 -17.88
N ARG A 752 -11.16 -11.36 -18.43
CA ARG A 752 -9.84 -11.18 -19.09
C ARG A 752 -8.62 -11.54 -18.22
N SER A 753 -8.80 -11.56 -16.90
CA SER A 753 -7.74 -11.95 -15.98
C SER A 753 -7.46 -13.45 -15.99
N PHE A 754 -8.44 -14.24 -16.43
CA PHE A 754 -8.41 -15.70 -16.43
C PHE A 754 -8.63 -16.32 -17.83
N TYR A 755 -9.06 -15.53 -18.80
CA TYR A 755 -9.31 -15.95 -20.16
C TYR A 755 -8.52 -15.06 -21.12
N GLY A 756 -8.00 -15.66 -22.18
CA GLY A 756 -7.29 -14.98 -23.26
C GLY A 756 -7.50 -15.68 -24.58
N ALA A 757 -7.15 -15.01 -25.65
CA ALA A 757 -7.11 -15.57 -26.98
C ALA A 757 -5.89 -15.00 -27.69
N VAL A 758 -5.23 -15.82 -28.49
CA VAL A 758 -4.19 -15.34 -29.39
C VAL A 758 -4.86 -14.50 -30.44
N ASP A 759 -4.58 -13.19 -30.44
CA ASP A 759 -5.25 -12.21 -31.26
C ASP A 759 -4.30 -11.51 -32.24
N ASP A 760 -4.86 -10.62 -33.03
CA ASP A 760 -4.16 -9.87 -34.06
C ASP A 760 -3.21 -8.78 -33.51
N GLN A 761 -3.21 -8.50 -32.19
CA GLN A 761 -2.28 -7.56 -31.60
C GLN A 761 -0.84 -8.07 -31.69
N GLY A 762 -0.64 -9.38 -31.51
CA GLY A 762 0.66 -10.00 -31.74
C GLY A 762 1.15 -9.81 -33.19
N LYS A 763 0.26 -9.93 -34.14
CA LYS A 763 0.57 -9.71 -35.58
C LYS A 763 0.99 -8.26 -35.87
N ARG A 764 0.28 -7.31 -35.28
CA ARG A 764 0.61 -5.87 -35.40
C ARG A 764 1.97 -5.56 -34.77
N SER A 765 2.23 -6.04 -33.57
CA SER A 765 3.52 -5.82 -32.88
C SER A 765 4.69 -6.39 -33.68
N GLU A 766 4.52 -7.58 -34.23
CA GLU A 766 5.51 -8.24 -35.09
C GLU A 766 5.77 -7.46 -36.39
N TYR A 767 4.70 -6.99 -37.04
CA TYR A 767 4.83 -6.13 -38.21
C TYR A 767 5.66 -4.88 -37.91
N PHE A 768 5.38 -4.20 -36.83
CA PHE A 768 6.11 -2.97 -36.45
C PHE A 768 7.56 -3.23 -36.09
N ALA A 769 7.86 -4.32 -35.41
CA ALA A 769 9.24 -4.72 -35.09
C ALA A 769 10.04 -5.06 -36.34
N GLN A 770 9.44 -5.81 -37.28
CA GLN A 770 10.06 -6.13 -38.57
C GLN A 770 10.19 -4.87 -39.43
N ARG A 771 9.18 -3.99 -39.46
CA ARG A 771 9.22 -2.73 -40.20
C ARG A 771 10.42 -1.89 -39.79
N GLU A 772 10.72 -1.77 -38.51
CA GLU A 772 11.85 -0.99 -38.00
C GLU A 772 13.17 -1.50 -38.56
N LYS A 773 13.40 -2.81 -38.50
CA LYS A 773 14.59 -3.44 -39.09
C LYS A 773 14.68 -3.21 -40.62
N VAL A 774 13.59 -3.47 -41.29
CA VAL A 774 13.50 -3.29 -42.74
C VAL A 774 13.73 -1.84 -43.18
N GLN A 775 13.18 -0.86 -42.44
CA GLN A 775 13.40 0.56 -42.73
C GLN A 775 14.85 0.98 -42.44
N TYR A 776 15.47 0.47 -41.37
CA TYR A 776 16.89 0.69 -41.11
C TYR A 776 17.75 0.17 -42.27
N VAL A 777 17.50 -1.06 -42.70
CA VAL A 777 18.23 -1.65 -43.85
C VAL A 777 18.01 -0.86 -45.12
N ALA A 778 16.76 -0.45 -45.44
CA ALA A 778 16.46 0.38 -46.60
C ALA A 778 17.20 1.73 -46.58
N GLY A 779 17.24 2.38 -45.40
CA GLY A 779 17.97 3.63 -45.19
C GLY A 779 19.47 3.47 -45.39
N LYS A 780 20.08 2.42 -44.84
CA LYS A 780 21.51 2.14 -45.00
C LYS A 780 21.90 1.78 -46.44
N VAL A 781 21.07 0.99 -47.11
CA VAL A 781 21.28 0.67 -48.55
C VAL A 781 21.27 1.96 -49.38
N LYS A 782 20.41 2.92 -49.04
CA LYS A 782 20.38 4.22 -49.73
C LYS A 782 21.66 5.03 -49.44
N GLU A 783 22.14 5.07 -48.20
CA GLU A 783 23.39 5.73 -47.82
C GLU A 783 24.61 5.15 -48.60
N PHE A 784 24.74 3.82 -48.64
CA PHE A 784 25.83 3.16 -49.40
C PHE A 784 25.79 3.49 -50.89
N LYS A 785 24.56 3.50 -51.46
CA LYS A 785 24.40 3.87 -52.86
C LYS A 785 24.76 5.32 -53.13
N GLU A 786 24.41 6.24 -52.28
CA GLU A 786 24.71 7.66 -52.37
C GLU A 786 26.20 7.93 -52.17
N ALA A 787 26.87 7.13 -51.30
CA ALA A 787 28.33 7.18 -51.08
C ALA A 787 29.14 6.51 -52.18
N GLY A 788 28.55 5.71 -53.06
CA GLY A 788 29.26 4.95 -54.11
C GLY A 788 30.08 3.78 -53.58
N ASP A 789 29.80 3.29 -52.38
CA ASP A 789 30.51 2.17 -51.74
C ASP A 789 29.82 0.84 -52.08
N GLU A 790 30.21 0.28 -53.22
CA GLU A 790 29.62 -0.96 -53.74
C GLU A 790 30.05 -2.21 -52.93
N GLU A 791 31.25 -2.22 -52.35
CA GLU A 791 31.77 -3.34 -51.56
C GLU A 791 31.08 -3.39 -50.20
N GLY A 792 31.02 -2.29 -49.47
CA GLY A 792 30.26 -2.16 -48.22
C GLY A 792 28.78 -2.46 -48.38
N LEU A 793 28.20 -2.08 -49.51
CA LEU A 793 26.79 -2.40 -49.83
C LEU A 793 26.54 -3.90 -49.96
N LYS A 794 27.43 -4.64 -50.64
CA LYS A 794 27.31 -6.11 -50.80
C LYS A 794 27.42 -6.83 -49.48
N ASP A 795 28.40 -6.47 -48.65
CA ASP A 795 28.61 -7.08 -47.36
C ASP A 795 27.44 -6.77 -46.43
N PHE A 796 26.94 -5.54 -46.42
CA PHE A 796 25.80 -5.15 -45.60
C PHE A 796 24.50 -5.88 -46.00
N ILE A 797 24.27 -6.07 -47.32
CA ILE A 797 23.10 -6.84 -47.82
C ILE A 797 23.23 -8.32 -47.44
N ALA A 798 24.44 -8.89 -47.52
CA ALA A 798 24.65 -10.29 -47.14
C ALA A 798 24.36 -10.52 -45.65
N ASP A 799 24.79 -9.58 -44.77
CA ASP A 799 24.52 -9.64 -43.35
C ASP A 799 23.03 -9.39 -42.96
N ASN A 800 22.25 -8.79 -43.86
CA ASN A 800 20.86 -8.41 -43.66
C ASN A 800 19.92 -8.89 -44.77
N GLU A 801 20.17 -10.07 -45.34
CA GLU A 801 19.52 -10.59 -46.54
C GLU A 801 18.00 -10.64 -46.41
N GLN A 802 17.49 -11.17 -45.29
CA GLN A 802 16.05 -11.28 -45.03
C GLN A 802 15.38 -9.90 -44.95
N ASP A 803 15.96 -8.98 -44.19
CA ASP A 803 15.40 -7.64 -44.01
C ASP A 803 15.45 -6.87 -45.34
N TYR A 804 16.51 -7.03 -46.12
CA TYR A 804 16.65 -6.40 -47.43
C TYR A 804 15.64 -6.95 -48.44
N ALA A 805 15.43 -8.28 -48.51
CA ALA A 805 14.45 -8.90 -49.38
C ALA A 805 13.01 -8.43 -49.12
N ALA A 806 12.69 -8.12 -47.86
CA ALA A 806 11.38 -7.63 -47.44
C ALA A 806 11.15 -6.13 -47.69
N VAL A 807 12.18 -5.33 -48.02
CA VAL A 807 12.08 -3.86 -48.18
C VAL A 807 10.91 -3.45 -49.08
N LYS A 808 10.82 -4.05 -50.25
CA LYS A 808 9.77 -3.70 -51.23
C LYS A 808 8.36 -3.98 -50.72
N ALA A 809 8.15 -5.10 -50.02
CA ALA A 809 6.87 -5.47 -49.45
C ALA A 809 6.43 -4.47 -48.36
N TYR A 810 7.36 -4.07 -47.49
CA TYR A 810 7.10 -3.10 -46.42
C TYR A 810 6.90 -1.67 -46.97
N GLU A 811 7.60 -1.25 -48.00
CA GLU A 811 7.33 0.04 -48.67
C GLU A 811 5.93 0.13 -49.25
N VAL A 812 5.47 -0.96 -49.90
CA VAL A 812 4.10 -1.05 -50.44
C VAL A 812 3.08 -1.02 -49.31
N ALA A 813 3.29 -1.81 -48.26
CA ALA A 813 2.44 -1.86 -47.07
C ALA A 813 2.32 -0.47 -46.41
N GLU A 814 3.43 0.20 -46.19
CA GLU A 814 3.41 1.54 -45.59
C GLU A 814 2.70 2.59 -46.44
N LYS A 815 2.85 2.53 -47.74
CA LYS A 815 2.11 3.40 -48.66
C LYS A 815 0.60 3.16 -48.60
N GLN A 816 0.17 1.92 -48.49
CA GLN A 816 -1.24 1.55 -48.35
C GLN A 816 -1.77 1.96 -46.97
N ARG A 817 -1.04 1.72 -45.91
CA ARG A 817 -1.37 2.11 -44.53
C ARG A 817 -1.55 3.64 -44.40
N ARG A 818 -0.67 4.44 -45.04
CA ARG A 818 -0.82 5.89 -45.05
C ARG A 818 -2.14 6.33 -45.71
N ARG A 819 -2.64 5.58 -46.73
CA ARG A 819 -3.95 5.84 -47.34
C ARG A 819 -5.08 5.49 -46.38
N ILE A 820 -5.01 4.35 -45.73
CA ILE A 820 -6.01 3.93 -44.75
C ILE A 820 -6.08 4.93 -43.58
N ASN A 821 -4.95 5.40 -43.05
CA ASN A 821 -4.92 6.37 -41.99
C ASN A 821 -5.54 7.72 -42.38
N LYS A 822 -5.38 8.14 -43.67
CA LYS A 822 -6.09 9.32 -44.21
C LYS A 822 -7.60 9.11 -44.21
N LEU A 823 -8.08 7.95 -44.65
CA LEU A 823 -9.51 7.61 -44.69
C LEU A 823 -10.07 7.51 -43.25
N ARG A 824 -9.34 6.88 -42.31
CA ARG A 824 -9.72 6.78 -40.90
C ARG A 824 -9.94 8.16 -40.31
N ARG A 825 -8.99 9.10 -40.43
CA ARG A 825 -9.10 10.48 -39.94
C ARG A 825 -10.29 11.24 -40.52
N LYS A 826 -10.66 10.94 -41.75
CA LYS A 826 -11.83 11.53 -42.39
C LYS A 826 -13.14 10.96 -41.81
N ASN A 827 -13.17 9.66 -41.56
CA ASN A 827 -14.35 8.94 -41.07
C ASN A 827 -14.54 9.13 -39.55
N GLU A 828 -13.48 9.28 -38.75
CA GLU A 828 -13.57 9.59 -37.31
C GLU A 828 -14.39 10.85 -36.96
N LYS A 829 -14.55 11.75 -37.94
CA LYS A 829 -15.38 12.96 -37.79
C LYS A 829 -16.86 12.75 -38.10
N ARG A 830 -17.27 11.54 -38.51
CA ARG A 830 -18.64 11.17 -38.87
C ARG A 830 -19.28 10.32 -37.74
N PRO A 831 -20.45 10.69 -37.20
CA PRO A 831 -21.13 9.94 -36.14
C PRO A 831 -21.58 8.52 -36.55
N ASP A 832 -21.71 8.22 -37.85
CA ASP A 832 -22.20 6.99 -38.43
C ASP A 832 -21.10 6.08 -38.99
N ALA A 833 -19.84 6.33 -38.68
CA ALA A 833 -18.70 5.71 -39.32
C ALA A 833 -18.18 4.44 -38.64
N ALA A 834 -18.86 3.87 -37.63
CA ALA A 834 -18.35 2.73 -36.86
C ALA A 834 -18.00 1.52 -37.76
N ASP A 835 -18.87 1.15 -38.68
CA ASP A 835 -18.65 0.04 -39.61
C ASP A 835 -17.54 0.36 -40.63
N ASP A 836 -17.47 1.58 -41.13
CA ASP A 836 -16.39 2.03 -42.01
C ASP A 836 -15.02 1.96 -41.29
N LEU A 837 -14.96 2.34 -40.04
CA LEU A 837 -13.72 2.31 -39.25
C LEU A 837 -13.28 0.87 -38.97
N LYS A 838 -14.24 -0.04 -38.73
CA LYS A 838 -13.97 -1.47 -38.52
C LYS A 838 -13.42 -2.09 -39.81
N ALA A 839 -14.05 -1.81 -40.98
CA ALA A 839 -13.57 -2.28 -42.25
C ALA A 839 -12.16 -1.77 -42.60
N LEU A 840 -11.83 -0.51 -42.23
CA LEU A 840 -10.50 0.03 -42.42
C LEU A 840 -9.45 -0.63 -41.51
N ASP A 841 -9.84 -1.01 -40.29
CA ASP A 841 -8.96 -1.76 -39.37
C ASP A 841 -8.66 -3.18 -39.88
N GLU A 842 -9.67 -3.87 -40.44
CA GLU A 842 -9.50 -5.18 -41.06
C GLU A 842 -8.59 -5.09 -42.30
N GLN A 843 -8.79 -4.07 -43.16
CA GLN A 843 -7.92 -3.82 -44.31
C GLN A 843 -6.48 -3.52 -43.90
N GLU A 844 -6.26 -2.70 -42.87
CA GLU A 844 -4.92 -2.41 -42.38
C GLU A 844 -4.23 -3.69 -41.89
N LEU A 845 -4.95 -4.53 -41.13
CA LEU A 845 -4.43 -5.80 -40.64
C LEU A 845 -4.03 -6.76 -41.75
N GLU A 846 -4.87 -6.86 -42.79
CA GLU A 846 -4.57 -7.70 -43.96
C GLU A 846 -3.30 -7.23 -44.68
N ILE A 847 -3.12 -5.93 -44.87
CA ILE A 847 -1.90 -5.34 -45.46
C ILE A 847 -0.66 -5.68 -44.62
N MET A 848 -0.77 -5.56 -43.30
CA MET A 848 0.31 -5.93 -42.38
C MET A 848 0.65 -7.42 -42.45
N ASN A 849 -0.37 -8.28 -42.52
CA ASN A 849 -0.17 -9.72 -42.64
C ASN A 849 0.50 -10.11 -43.97
N GLN A 850 0.13 -9.50 -45.06
CA GLN A 850 0.79 -9.73 -46.34
C GLN A 850 2.28 -9.33 -46.32
N ALA A 851 2.62 -8.21 -45.71
CA ALA A 851 4.00 -7.80 -45.56
C ALA A 851 4.81 -8.75 -44.62
N ARG A 852 4.18 -9.21 -43.54
CA ARG A 852 4.75 -10.22 -42.62
C ARG A 852 5.01 -11.56 -43.33
N LYS A 853 4.05 -12.06 -44.10
CA LYS A 853 4.22 -13.27 -44.91
C LYS A 853 5.43 -13.14 -45.86
N ALA A 854 5.51 -12.03 -46.58
CA ALA A 854 6.64 -11.75 -47.46
C ALA A 854 7.98 -11.70 -46.71
N TYR A 855 8.01 -11.25 -45.46
CA TYR A 855 9.18 -11.26 -44.61
C TYR A 855 9.63 -12.68 -44.21
N PHE A 856 8.72 -13.57 -43.92
CA PHE A 856 9.02 -14.98 -43.57
C PHE A 856 9.35 -15.82 -44.81
N GLU A 857 8.68 -15.57 -45.92
CA GLU A 857 8.98 -16.22 -47.18
C GLU A 857 10.35 -15.84 -47.76
N ALA A 858 10.87 -14.66 -47.34
CA ALA A 858 12.21 -14.22 -47.72
C ALA A 858 13.36 -14.92 -46.93
N LYS A 859 13.06 -15.87 -46.01
CA LYS A 859 14.08 -16.72 -45.39
C LYS A 859 14.67 -17.66 -46.44
N PRO A 860 15.98 -17.67 -46.70
CA PRO A 860 16.64 -18.81 -47.32
C PRO A 860 16.44 -19.99 -46.34
N ASP A 861 16.05 -21.13 -46.90
CA ASP A 861 15.68 -22.36 -46.19
C ASP A 861 16.44 -22.57 -44.89
N ALA A 862 15.78 -22.39 -43.73
CA ALA A 862 16.15 -23.04 -42.49
C ALA A 862 15.47 -24.43 -42.49
N ALA A 863 15.77 -25.20 -43.54
CA ALA A 863 15.49 -26.62 -43.63
C ALA A 863 16.84 -27.31 -43.63
N GLU A 864 17.36 -27.57 -42.44
CA GLU A 864 18.10 -28.78 -42.07
C GLU A 864 18.43 -28.73 -40.59
#